data_978ad245b68735b967cd9d9116c34579
#
_entry.id   978ad245b68735b967cd9d9116c34579
#
_cell.length_a   1.000
_cell.length_b   1.000
_cell.length_c   1.000
_cell.angle_alpha   90.00
_cell.angle_beta   90.00
_cell.angle_gamma   90.00
#
_symmetry.space_group_name_H-M   'P 1'
#
loop_
_entity.id
_entity.type
_entity.pdbx_description
1 polymer ?
#
loop_
_entity_poly.entity_id
_entity_poly.type
_entity_poly.pdbx_seq_one_letter_code
_entity_poly.pdbx_strand_id
1 'polypeptide(L)'
;QNVYLTREGRGDWSYLSLLLRRGVQLNLVRVRYDSEICMPELIIYEPDYLVNVTTIASCFETYAESPLVALINKFKPQPNTLPIHLGNLSGQYLDETVHRSTRSFEEGMMDFFRNNAIGLVACDAMRSREDVAKFYADARMQKSNVEKLIGNDLPKAVGGIDMKKAVLEPTFFSEVLGIQGRLDLLVEKDGEAVIVEQKSGKGAFVPTASPHYNPNRPKPQEKHLVQLMLYRALFVYEFDKYAGQLRHVMLLYSRYPEGLVSTAQRPELMLRAIRMRNLLAYSEILYASEGVGMLDGLTPELLNEKNSNGVLWTRYTRPELNEVLSPIQNASPLERVYFFRFMQFLEKEHLLSKIGNKIKDNSGFASIWLDSLEDKIASGGIYCNLTLDTAAFADSPVTDVTLRFADTDAADTSNFRVGDIVVLYPYKENTEPNACAWMVERGTIADISVDGVRVALRNPQTDSRVFPQTDGIRWAIEHDLFDSSTNALYAGMHSFLTAPIRRRDMLLSQRMPEIDAGRCRKGDYGDFNTLVERAKQARELFLVIGPPGTGKTSFGLLNILREELLEADTSILLLSYTNRAVDEICSKLKEQGIDFIRIGSEISCDKAYHANLLRNKIQQCRTGDAVAGTLKDARVVCATTAALNSNVNLFKIKRFDLAIVDEASQILEPHLLGLMCAPSGDVDAVS
;
A
#
# COMPACT_ATOMS: atom_id res chain seq x y z
N GLN A 1 11.22 35.23 17.88
CA GLN A 1 10.12 35.81 17.10
C GLN A 1 8.79 35.34 17.65
N ASN A 2 7.79 36.21 17.71
CA ASN A 2 6.43 35.85 18.12
C ASN A 2 5.63 35.43 16.89
N VAL A 3 4.98 34.26 16.95
CA VAL A 3 4.12 33.74 15.88
C VAL A 3 2.66 33.91 16.29
N TYR A 4 1.87 34.54 15.44
CA TYR A 4 0.45 34.77 15.70
C TYR A 4 -0.37 33.54 15.28
N LEU A 5 -1.12 32.97 16.21
CA LEU A 5 -1.87 31.73 15.99
C LEU A 5 -3.33 31.96 15.56
N THR A 6 -3.88 33.16 15.78
CA THR A 6 -5.30 33.45 15.44
C THR A 6 -5.43 34.80 14.75
N ARG A 7 -6.20 34.87 13.68
CA ARG A 7 -6.57 36.13 13.00
C ARG A 7 -7.97 36.02 12.42
N GLU A 8 -8.75 37.08 12.63
CA GLU A 8 -10.07 37.22 12.01
C GLU A 8 -9.97 37.12 10.48
N GLY A 9 -10.76 36.24 9.86
CA GLY A 9 -10.78 35.99 8.41
C GLY A 9 -9.65 35.11 7.84
N ARG A 10 -8.78 34.51 8.67
CA ARG A 10 -7.73 33.56 8.28
C ARG A 10 -7.70 32.37 9.24
N GLY A 11 -6.96 31.31 8.89
CA GLY A 11 -6.96 30.05 9.66
C GLY A 11 -6.75 30.23 11.17
N ASP A 12 -7.49 29.48 11.96
CA ASP A 12 -7.31 29.39 13.39
C ASP A 12 -6.31 28.27 13.71
N TRP A 13 -5.13 28.66 14.19
CA TRP A 13 -4.03 27.78 14.60
C TRP A 13 -3.92 27.65 16.13
N SER A 14 -4.89 28.16 16.89
CA SER A 14 -4.87 28.18 18.37
C SER A 14 -4.72 26.78 18.98
N TYR A 15 -5.26 25.77 18.32
CA TYR A 15 -5.12 24.37 18.76
C TYR A 15 -3.64 23.91 18.87
N LEU A 16 -2.73 24.54 18.12
CA LEU A 16 -1.30 24.21 18.18
C LEU A 16 -0.71 24.49 19.56
N SER A 17 -1.27 25.45 20.32
CA SER A 17 -0.83 25.73 21.69
C SER A 17 -0.90 24.50 22.60
N LEU A 18 -1.78 23.55 22.30
CA LEU A 18 -1.92 22.28 23.03
C LEU A 18 -0.90 21.22 22.58
N LEU A 19 -0.39 21.36 21.36
CA LEU A 19 0.50 20.38 20.74
C LEU A 19 1.98 20.73 20.90
N LEU A 20 2.29 22.03 21.01
CA LEU A 20 3.66 22.52 21.01
C LEU A 20 4.43 22.05 22.25
N ARG A 21 5.62 21.56 22.01
CA ARG A 21 6.64 21.18 23.01
C ARG A 21 7.98 21.77 22.57
N ARG A 22 8.92 21.90 23.50
CA ARG A 22 10.28 22.31 23.15
C ARG A 22 10.94 21.29 22.23
N GLY A 23 11.50 21.77 21.11
CA GLY A 23 12.17 20.94 20.10
C GLY A 23 11.30 20.49 18.94
N VAL A 24 9.99 20.86 18.94
CA VAL A 24 9.10 20.65 17.80
C VAL A 24 9.53 21.52 16.61
N GLN A 25 9.51 20.93 15.43
CA GLN A 25 9.77 21.62 14.17
C GLN A 25 8.46 22.16 13.58
N LEU A 26 8.53 23.40 13.08
CA LEU A 26 7.39 24.03 12.40
C LEU A 26 7.82 24.65 11.08
N ASN A 27 7.07 24.38 10.00
CA ASN A 27 7.14 25.19 8.80
C ASN A 27 6.09 26.29 8.86
N LEU A 28 6.56 27.55 8.69
CA LEU A 28 5.72 28.73 8.58
C LEU A 28 5.63 29.14 7.10
N VAL A 29 4.50 28.87 6.46
CA VAL A 29 4.34 29.02 5.02
C VAL A 29 3.77 30.39 4.70
N ARG A 30 4.36 31.12 3.73
CA ARG A 30 3.98 32.46 3.27
C ARG A 30 3.79 33.47 4.42
N VAL A 31 4.88 33.68 5.16
CA VAL A 31 4.90 34.57 6.32
C VAL A 31 4.80 36.03 5.90
N ARG A 32 3.91 36.76 6.56
CA ARG A 32 3.89 38.23 6.56
C ARG A 32 4.36 38.69 7.92
N TYR A 33 5.05 39.82 7.95
CA TYR A 33 5.54 40.43 9.17
C TYR A 33 4.74 41.71 9.44
N ASP A 34 4.30 41.86 10.69
CA ASP A 34 3.77 43.09 11.23
C ASP A 34 4.59 43.41 12.47
N SER A 35 5.53 44.38 12.31
CA SER A 35 6.54 44.67 13.32
C SER A 35 7.37 43.43 13.70
N GLU A 36 7.27 42.96 14.93
CA GLU A 36 7.97 41.75 15.45
C GLU A 36 7.14 40.47 15.35
N ILE A 37 5.93 40.54 14.83
CA ILE A 37 4.99 39.42 14.80
C ILE A 37 5.01 38.72 13.44
N CYS A 38 5.25 37.43 13.43
CA CYS A 38 5.13 36.57 12.25
C CYS A 38 3.68 36.10 12.06
N MET A 39 3.15 36.33 10.88
CA MET A 39 1.79 35.93 10.49
C MET A 39 1.85 34.98 9.31
N PRO A 40 2.00 33.68 9.55
CA PRO A 40 1.99 32.67 8.48
C PRO A 40 0.57 32.49 7.92
N GLU A 41 0.50 32.10 6.66
CA GLU A 41 -0.74 31.65 6.03
C GLU A 41 -1.07 30.23 6.46
N LEU A 42 -0.05 29.35 6.50
CA LEU A 42 -0.17 28.00 7.05
C LEU A 42 0.94 27.74 8.09
N ILE A 43 0.63 26.90 9.07
CA ILE A 43 1.59 26.38 10.04
C ILE A 43 1.55 24.86 9.96
N ILE A 44 2.68 24.24 9.64
CA ILE A 44 2.83 22.79 9.50
C ILE A 44 3.64 22.27 10.68
N TYR A 45 3.06 21.37 11.45
CA TYR A 45 3.66 20.72 12.61
C TYR A 45 4.48 19.50 12.16
N GLU A 46 5.75 19.39 12.56
CA GLU A 46 6.66 18.28 12.20
C GLU A 46 6.59 17.96 10.70
N PRO A 47 7.05 18.86 9.83
CA PRO A 47 6.87 18.74 8.38
C PRO A 47 7.56 17.53 7.78
N ASP A 48 8.67 17.04 8.38
CA ASP A 48 9.41 15.88 7.91
C ASP A 48 8.64 14.56 8.09
N TYR A 49 7.63 14.55 8.95
CA TYR A 49 6.68 13.46 9.04
C TYR A 49 5.62 13.61 7.94
N LEU A 50 5.89 13.11 6.72
CA LEU A 50 4.92 13.19 5.63
C LEU A 50 3.69 12.32 5.91
N VAL A 51 2.51 12.96 5.84
CA VAL A 51 1.21 12.29 5.96
C VAL A 51 0.60 12.08 4.58
N ASN A 52 0.10 10.88 4.32
CA ASN A 52 -0.58 10.57 3.06
C ASN A 52 -1.85 11.40 2.89
N VAL A 53 -2.02 12.02 1.72
CA VAL A 53 -3.24 12.76 1.35
C VAL A 53 -4.50 11.92 1.54
N THR A 54 -4.46 10.65 1.16
CA THR A 54 -5.59 9.71 1.34
C THR A 54 -5.88 9.41 2.82
N THR A 55 -4.85 9.34 3.67
CA THR A 55 -5.01 9.15 5.12
C THR A 55 -5.68 10.36 5.75
N ILE A 56 -5.25 11.59 5.39
CA ILE A 56 -5.88 12.83 5.86
C ILE A 56 -7.36 12.84 5.43
N ALA A 57 -7.63 12.56 4.16
CA ALA A 57 -8.99 12.55 3.62
C ALA A 57 -9.89 11.51 4.31
N SER A 58 -9.34 10.34 4.67
CA SER A 58 -10.09 9.27 5.35
C SER A 58 -10.57 9.65 6.75
N CYS A 59 -10.00 10.69 7.36
CA CYS A 59 -10.44 11.20 8.66
C CYS A 59 -11.73 12.03 8.58
N PHE A 60 -12.19 12.40 7.36
CA PHE A 60 -13.41 13.18 7.12
C PHE A 60 -14.60 12.27 6.83
N GLU A 61 -15.05 11.55 7.83
CA GLU A 61 -16.19 10.65 7.71
C GLU A 61 -17.52 11.34 8.09
N THR A 62 -18.63 10.69 7.72
CA THR A 62 -19.97 11.21 8.02
C THR A 62 -20.28 11.25 9.52
N TYR A 63 -19.52 10.49 10.32
CA TYR A 63 -19.70 10.35 11.77
C TYR A 63 -18.60 11.05 12.59
N ALA A 64 -17.44 11.33 11.99
CA ALA A 64 -16.29 11.89 12.70
C ALA A 64 -15.42 12.79 11.80
N GLU A 65 -14.66 13.66 12.44
CA GLU A 65 -13.54 14.38 11.85
C GLU A 65 -12.36 14.30 12.83
N SER A 66 -11.68 13.15 12.85
CA SER A 66 -10.77 12.78 13.94
C SER A 66 -9.58 11.97 13.46
N PRO A 67 -8.35 12.18 13.98
CA PRO A 67 -7.20 11.34 13.69
C PRO A 67 -7.39 9.90 14.20
N LEU A 68 -8.30 9.65 15.17
CA LEU A 68 -8.63 8.30 15.65
C LEU A 68 -9.22 7.42 14.56
N VAL A 69 -9.88 8.01 13.54
CA VAL A 69 -10.36 7.24 12.38
C VAL A 69 -9.19 6.60 11.63
N ALA A 70 -8.09 7.32 11.46
CA ALA A 70 -6.89 6.77 10.81
C ALA A 70 -6.28 5.64 11.66
N LEU A 71 -6.19 5.80 12.98
CA LEU A 71 -5.70 4.75 13.89
C LEU A 71 -6.54 3.48 13.78
N ILE A 72 -7.88 3.59 13.83
CA ILE A 72 -8.78 2.44 13.71
C ILE A 72 -8.64 1.77 12.35
N ASN A 73 -8.46 2.54 11.29
CA ASN A 73 -8.30 1.99 9.95
C ASN A 73 -7.03 1.13 9.80
N LYS A 74 -5.99 1.33 10.64
CA LYS A 74 -4.80 0.46 10.67
C LYS A 74 -5.14 -0.98 11.06
N PHE A 75 -6.16 -1.18 11.93
CA PHE A 75 -6.56 -2.50 12.43
C PHE A 75 -7.58 -3.20 11.55
N LYS A 76 -8.27 -2.46 10.69
CA LYS A 76 -9.27 -3.05 9.82
C LYS A 76 -8.63 -4.06 8.87
N PRO A 77 -9.15 -5.29 8.79
CA PRO A 77 -8.71 -6.22 7.76
C PRO A 77 -8.92 -5.59 6.38
N GLN A 78 -8.01 -5.90 5.46
CA GLN A 78 -8.14 -5.44 4.07
C GLN A 78 -9.49 -5.93 3.53
N PRO A 79 -10.43 -5.01 3.22
CA PRO A 79 -11.74 -5.41 2.77
C PRO A 79 -11.66 -6.02 1.37
N ASN A 80 -12.26 -7.20 1.21
CA ASN A 80 -12.38 -7.88 -0.09
C ASN A 80 -13.82 -7.78 -0.58
N THR A 81 -14.15 -6.67 -1.23
CA THR A 81 -15.52 -6.34 -1.63
C THR A 81 -15.59 -5.95 -3.10
N LEU A 82 -16.78 -6.13 -3.72
CA LEU A 82 -17.00 -5.70 -5.10
C LEU A 82 -16.65 -4.24 -5.40
N PRO A 83 -16.98 -3.25 -4.53
CA PRO A 83 -16.59 -1.86 -4.77
C PRO A 83 -15.08 -1.66 -4.91
N ILE A 84 -14.25 -2.43 -4.18
CA ILE A 84 -12.79 -2.35 -4.28
C ILE A 84 -12.30 -2.92 -5.60
N HIS A 85 -12.80 -4.09 -5.99
CA HIS A 85 -12.47 -4.68 -7.29
C HIS A 85 -12.91 -3.79 -8.46
N LEU A 86 -14.10 -3.19 -8.39
CA LEU A 86 -14.54 -2.20 -9.36
C LEU A 86 -13.68 -0.94 -9.34
N GLY A 87 -13.15 -0.55 -8.18
CA GLY A 87 -12.21 0.56 -8.04
C GLY A 87 -10.91 0.32 -8.80
N ASN A 88 -10.29 -0.83 -8.53
CA ASN A 88 -9.04 -1.22 -9.20
C ASN A 88 -9.23 -1.37 -10.72
N LEU A 89 -10.34 -1.98 -11.12
CA LEU A 89 -10.69 -2.13 -12.54
C LEU A 89 -10.98 -0.79 -13.21
N SER A 90 -11.61 0.15 -12.52
CA SER A 90 -11.87 1.51 -13.01
C SER A 90 -10.56 2.29 -13.20
N GLY A 91 -9.56 2.12 -12.34
CA GLY A 91 -8.20 2.63 -12.53
C GLY A 91 -7.58 2.08 -13.81
N GLN A 92 -7.63 0.75 -14.01
CA GLN A 92 -7.18 0.13 -15.26
C GLN A 92 -7.87 0.74 -16.50
N TYR A 93 -9.17 1.05 -16.43
CA TYR A 93 -9.88 1.68 -17.56
C TYR A 93 -9.44 3.11 -17.80
N LEU A 94 -9.06 3.86 -16.77
CA LEU A 94 -8.44 5.17 -16.91
C LEU A 94 -7.13 5.05 -17.68
N ASP A 95 -6.25 4.15 -17.26
CA ASP A 95 -4.94 3.90 -17.90
C ASP A 95 -5.14 3.47 -19.37
N GLU A 96 -5.98 2.47 -19.63
CA GLU A 96 -6.30 2.00 -20.98
C GLU A 96 -6.83 3.13 -21.88
N THR A 97 -7.67 4.01 -21.34
CA THR A 97 -8.25 5.13 -22.10
C THR A 97 -7.19 6.19 -22.42
N VAL A 98 -6.35 6.53 -21.45
CA VAL A 98 -5.24 7.48 -21.62
C VAL A 98 -4.19 6.94 -22.58
N HIS A 99 -3.84 5.66 -22.48
CA HIS A 99 -2.94 4.96 -23.39
C HIS A 99 -3.53 4.72 -24.79
N ARG A 100 -4.82 4.99 -24.98
CA ARG A 100 -5.55 4.67 -26.23
C ARG A 100 -5.42 3.19 -26.59
N SER A 101 -5.51 2.34 -25.58
CA SER A 101 -5.42 0.89 -25.73
C SER A 101 -6.48 0.37 -26.69
N THR A 102 -6.09 -0.55 -27.58
CA THR A 102 -7.00 -1.25 -28.50
C THR A 102 -7.54 -2.55 -27.92
N ARG A 103 -7.23 -2.85 -26.67
CA ARG A 103 -7.70 -4.06 -25.96
C ARG A 103 -9.22 -4.11 -25.90
N SER A 104 -9.77 -5.26 -26.19
CA SER A 104 -11.20 -5.53 -25.96
C SER A 104 -11.53 -5.52 -24.47
N PHE A 105 -12.81 -5.33 -24.15
CA PHE A 105 -13.28 -5.43 -22.77
C PHE A 105 -12.95 -6.80 -22.15
N GLU A 106 -13.13 -7.86 -22.93
CA GLU A 106 -12.90 -9.25 -22.51
C GLU A 106 -11.42 -9.53 -22.21
N GLU A 107 -10.50 -9.00 -23.02
CA GLU A 107 -9.05 -9.10 -22.77
C GLU A 107 -8.64 -8.35 -21.51
N GLY A 108 -9.12 -7.12 -21.33
CA GLY A 108 -8.86 -6.32 -20.11
C GLY A 108 -9.40 -6.99 -18.86
N MET A 109 -10.63 -7.55 -18.92
CA MET A 109 -11.23 -8.30 -17.81
C MET A 109 -10.45 -9.58 -17.48
N MET A 110 -9.96 -10.30 -18.50
CA MET A 110 -9.21 -11.51 -18.29
C MET A 110 -7.84 -11.22 -17.62
N ASP A 111 -7.19 -10.16 -18.03
CA ASP A 111 -5.91 -9.73 -17.42
C ASP A 111 -6.13 -9.27 -15.98
N PHE A 112 -7.15 -8.46 -15.73
CA PHE A 112 -7.56 -8.07 -14.38
C PHE A 112 -7.85 -9.27 -13.49
N PHE A 113 -8.60 -10.24 -14.00
CA PHE A 113 -8.92 -11.46 -13.26
C PHE A 113 -7.67 -12.27 -12.88
N ARG A 114 -6.72 -12.42 -13.78
CA ARG A 114 -5.46 -13.13 -13.51
C ARG A 114 -4.60 -12.44 -12.45
N ASN A 115 -4.55 -11.11 -12.50
CA ASN A 115 -3.77 -10.30 -11.56
C ASN A 115 -4.40 -10.24 -10.17
N ASN A 116 -5.73 -10.41 -10.06
CA ASN A 116 -6.50 -10.30 -8.81
C ASN A 116 -7.21 -11.61 -8.44
N ALA A 117 -6.73 -12.75 -8.93
CA ALA A 117 -7.42 -14.02 -8.88
C ALA A 117 -7.82 -14.45 -7.46
N ILE A 118 -6.89 -14.39 -6.49
CA ILE A 118 -7.15 -14.76 -5.09
C ILE A 118 -8.27 -13.87 -4.50
N GLY A 119 -8.16 -12.56 -4.68
CA GLY A 119 -9.16 -11.62 -4.17
C GLY A 119 -10.55 -11.85 -4.76
N LEU A 120 -10.64 -11.99 -6.09
CA LEU A 120 -11.92 -12.18 -6.78
C LEU A 120 -12.58 -13.51 -6.45
N VAL A 121 -11.81 -14.60 -6.41
CA VAL A 121 -12.31 -15.94 -6.06
C VAL A 121 -12.77 -16.03 -4.60
N ALA A 122 -12.06 -15.34 -3.69
CA ALA A 122 -12.41 -15.29 -2.27
C ALA A 122 -13.48 -14.24 -1.93
N CYS A 123 -13.97 -13.46 -2.91
CA CYS A 123 -14.98 -12.43 -2.68
C CYS A 123 -16.37 -13.06 -2.56
N ASP A 124 -16.97 -12.94 -1.36
CA ASP A 124 -18.29 -13.51 -1.08
C ASP A 124 -19.39 -13.03 -2.04
N ALA A 125 -19.27 -11.80 -2.48
CA ALA A 125 -20.20 -11.19 -3.43
C ALA A 125 -19.93 -11.59 -4.91
N MET A 126 -19.08 -12.60 -5.16
CA MET A 126 -18.81 -13.16 -6.50
C MET A 126 -19.16 -14.66 -6.57
N ARG A 127 -19.91 -15.19 -5.59
CA ARG A 127 -20.22 -16.61 -5.50
C ARG A 127 -21.29 -17.10 -6.49
N SER A 128 -22.27 -16.25 -6.80
CA SER A 128 -23.36 -16.62 -7.70
C SER A 128 -23.09 -16.15 -9.15
N ARG A 129 -23.67 -16.86 -10.13
CA ARG A 129 -23.64 -16.43 -11.53
C ARG A 129 -24.30 -15.06 -11.74
N GLU A 130 -25.31 -14.74 -10.94
CA GLU A 130 -26.01 -13.46 -10.99
C GLU A 130 -25.11 -12.32 -10.51
N ASP A 131 -24.39 -12.53 -9.40
CA ASP A 131 -23.43 -11.55 -8.88
C ASP A 131 -22.29 -11.29 -9.85
N VAL A 132 -21.74 -12.35 -10.46
CA VAL A 132 -20.72 -12.25 -11.50
C VAL A 132 -21.25 -11.47 -12.70
N ALA A 133 -22.46 -11.78 -13.18
CA ALA A 133 -23.07 -11.05 -14.30
C ALA A 133 -23.28 -9.56 -13.99
N LYS A 134 -23.69 -9.24 -12.76
CA LYS A 134 -23.83 -7.86 -12.28
C LYS A 134 -22.47 -7.15 -12.21
N PHE A 135 -21.44 -7.81 -11.70
CA PHE A 135 -20.08 -7.26 -11.68
C PHE A 135 -19.61 -6.90 -13.10
N TYR A 136 -19.80 -7.80 -14.07
CA TYR A 136 -19.46 -7.55 -15.48
C TYR A 136 -20.26 -6.39 -16.07
N ALA A 137 -21.56 -6.28 -15.75
CA ALA A 137 -22.40 -5.18 -16.21
C ALA A 137 -21.93 -3.84 -15.63
N ASP A 138 -21.66 -3.79 -14.31
CA ASP A 138 -21.12 -2.61 -13.64
C ASP A 138 -19.73 -2.22 -14.19
N ALA A 139 -18.86 -3.19 -14.44
CA ALA A 139 -17.55 -2.98 -15.04
C ALA A 139 -17.64 -2.38 -16.45
N ARG A 140 -18.48 -2.95 -17.31
CA ARG A 140 -18.70 -2.45 -18.68
C ARG A 140 -19.29 -1.03 -18.70
N MET A 141 -20.23 -0.75 -17.80
CA MET A 141 -20.78 0.58 -17.62
C MET A 141 -19.69 1.59 -17.20
N GLN A 142 -18.85 1.23 -16.23
CA GLN A 142 -17.78 2.12 -15.77
C GLN A 142 -16.74 2.36 -16.88
N LYS A 143 -16.36 1.32 -17.66
CA LYS A 143 -15.48 1.48 -18.82
C LYS A 143 -16.05 2.51 -19.81
N SER A 144 -17.30 2.33 -20.23
CA SER A 144 -17.97 3.25 -21.15
C SER A 144 -18.02 4.69 -20.61
N ASN A 145 -18.29 4.85 -19.30
CA ASN A 145 -18.29 6.17 -18.68
C ASN A 145 -16.88 6.79 -18.69
N VAL A 146 -15.84 6.04 -18.30
CA VAL A 146 -14.46 6.54 -18.29
C VAL A 146 -14.02 6.96 -19.70
N GLU A 147 -14.26 6.14 -20.70
CA GLU A 147 -13.97 6.45 -22.11
C GLU A 147 -14.65 7.75 -22.57
N LYS A 148 -15.92 7.93 -22.22
CA LYS A 148 -16.65 9.16 -22.53
C LYS A 148 -16.09 10.38 -21.76
N LEU A 149 -15.90 10.23 -20.44
CA LEU A 149 -15.50 11.34 -19.57
C LEU A 149 -14.09 11.83 -19.88
N ILE A 150 -13.15 10.92 -20.13
CA ILE A 150 -11.76 11.25 -20.46
C ILE A 150 -11.60 11.61 -21.95
N GLY A 151 -12.22 10.85 -22.87
CA GLY A 151 -12.07 11.06 -24.30
C GLY A 151 -12.83 12.28 -24.85
N ASN A 152 -13.97 12.62 -24.26
CA ASN A 152 -14.84 13.68 -24.79
C ASN A 152 -15.09 14.83 -23.80
N ASP A 153 -15.50 14.51 -22.56
CA ASP A 153 -16.01 15.52 -21.63
C ASP A 153 -14.86 16.34 -21.01
N LEU A 154 -13.74 15.72 -20.64
CA LEU A 154 -12.56 16.40 -20.11
C LEU A 154 -11.96 17.38 -21.14
N PRO A 155 -11.67 16.99 -22.40
CA PRO A 155 -11.19 17.93 -23.41
C PRO A 155 -12.12 19.13 -23.63
N LYS A 156 -13.45 18.91 -23.63
CA LYS A 156 -14.43 19.99 -23.75
C LYS A 156 -14.41 20.94 -22.54
N ALA A 157 -14.33 20.39 -21.33
CA ALA A 157 -14.32 21.16 -20.09
C ALA A 157 -13.10 22.07 -19.95
N VAL A 158 -11.97 21.67 -20.52
CA VAL A 158 -10.69 22.42 -20.41
C VAL A 158 -10.31 23.16 -21.71
N GLY A 159 -11.17 23.15 -22.73
CA GLY A 159 -10.93 23.84 -24.01
C GLY A 159 -9.84 23.19 -24.88
N GLY A 160 -9.79 21.85 -24.91
CA GLY A 160 -8.83 21.03 -25.63
C GLY A 160 -7.67 20.58 -24.74
N ILE A 161 -7.12 19.41 -25.00
CA ILE A 161 -6.04 18.80 -24.21
C ILE A 161 -5.28 17.78 -25.07
N ASP A 162 -3.97 17.70 -24.91
CA ASP A 162 -3.16 16.64 -25.52
C ASP A 162 -2.93 15.52 -24.49
N MET A 163 -3.72 14.45 -24.61
CA MET A 163 -3.62 13.29 -23.71
C MET A 163 -2.28 12.53 -23.84
N LYS A 164 -1.46 12.80 -24.86
CA LYS A 164 -0.11 12.24 -24.95
C LYS A 164 0.84 12.85 -23.92
N LYS A 165 0.49 14.00 -23.35
CA LYS A 165 1.23 14.64 -22.24
C LYS A 165 0.64 14.31 -20.87
N ALA A 166 -0.33 13.40 -20.82
CA ALA A 166 -0.92 12.94 -19.57
C ALA A 166 0.08 12.10 -18.77
N VAL A 167 0.24 12.44 -17.51
CA VAL A 167 1.01 11.66 -16.53
C VAL A 167 0.02 10.90 -15.66
N LEU A 168 0.16 9.58 -15.65
CA LEU A 168 -0.64 8.68 -14.84
C LEU A 168 0.04 8.44 -13.48
N GLU A 169 -0.74 8.59 -12.44
CA GLU A 169 -0.34 8.33 -11.05
C GLU A 169 0.95 9.05 -10.60
N PRO A 170 1.18 10.35 -10.97
CA PRO A 170 2.34 11.09 -10.50
C PRO A 170 2.37 11.14 -8.99
N THR A 171 3.53 10.88 -8.40
CA THR A 171 3.73 10.91 -6.96
C THR A 171 4.44 12.19 -6.55
N PHE A 172 4.02 12.78 -5.43
CA PHE A 172 4.59 14.01 -4.90
C PHE A 172 4.97 13.85 -3.44
N PHE A 173 6.12 14.41 -3.07
CA PHE A 173 6.56 14.61 -1.71
C PHE A 173 6.65 16.11 -1.45
N SER A 174 6.10 16.58 -0.35
CA SER A 174 6.14 17.98 0.04
C SER A 174 6.61 18.13 1.47
N GLU A 175 7.85 18.54 1.66
CA GLU A 175 8.39 18.93 2.95
C GLU A 175 7.79 20.25 3.45
N VAL A 176 7.36 21.13 2.53
CA VAL A 176 6.72 22.41 2.88
C VAL A 176 5.39 22.19 3.58
N LEU A 177 4.56 21.27 3.08
CA LEU A 177 3.24 20.97 3.62
C LEU A 177 3.22 19.71 4.52
N GLY A 178 4.31 18.98 4.57
CA GLY A 178 4.40 17.71 5.31
C GLY A 178 3.42 16.66 4.81
N ILE A 179 3.18 16.61 3.50
CA ILE A 179 2.26 15.66 2.87
C ILE A 179 2.94 14.90 1.74
N GLN A 180 2.42 13.72 1.47
CA GLN A 180 2.72 12.97 0.26
C GLN A 180 1.43 12.46 -0.37
N GLY A 181 1.45 12.30 -1.68
CA GLY A 181 0.27 11.81 -2.38
C GLY A 181 0.56 11.38 -3.80
N ARG A 182 -0.35 10.55 -4.31
CA ARG A 182 -0.34 10.08 -5.68
C ARG A 182 -1.67 10.48 -6.30
N LEU A 183 -1.60 11.30 -7.32
CA LEU A 183 -2.74 11.80 -8.08
C LEU A 183 -3.05 10.82 -9.22
N ASP A 184 -4.32 10.60 -9.57
CA ASP A 184 -4.66 9.64 -10.63
C ASP A 184 -4.26 10.13 -12.02
N LEU A 185 -4.46 11.42 -12.33
CA LEU A 185 -4.13 11.99 -13.64
C LEU A 185 -3.73 13.46 -13.54
N LEU A 186 -2.58 13.79 -14.12
CA LEU A 186 -2.10 15.15 -14.32
C LEU A 186 -1.87 15.40 -15.80
N VAL A 187 -2.34 16.55 -16.32
CA VAL A 187 -2.03 16.96 -17.69
C VAL A 187 -1.65 18.45 -17.70
N GLU A 188 -0.54 18.75 -18.35
CA GLU A 188 -0.15 20.16 -18.63
C GLU A 188 -0.77 20.65 -19.93
N LYS A 189 -1.36 21.84 -19.88
CA LYS A 189 -1.93 22.53 -21.05
C LYS A 189 -1.58 24.04 -20.98
N ASP A 190 -0.85 24.53 -21.98
CA ASP A 190 -0.54 25.96 -22.14
C ASP A 190 0.02 26.63 -20.85
N GLY A 191 0.82 25.88 -20.08
CA GLY A 191 1.38 26.30 -18.79
C GLY A 191 0.38 26.19 -17.62
N GLU A 192 -0.83 25.68 -17.85
CA GLU A 192 -1.81 25.36 -16.81
C GLU A 192 -1.78 23.86 -16.46
N ALA A 193 -2.00 23.51 -15.19
CA ALA A 193 -2.17 22.12 -14.77
C ALA A 193 -3.65 21.75 -14.68
N VAL A 194 -3.98 20.58 -15.23
CA VAL A 194 -5.29 19.92 -15.12
C VAL A 194 -5.14 18.71 -14.22
N ILE A 195 -5.80 18.72 -13.08
CA ILE A 195 -5.77 17.65 -12.07
C ILE A 195 -7.10 16.90 -12.12
N VAL A 196 -7.02 15.57 -12.21
CA VAL A 196 -8.20 14.69 -12.16
C VAL A 196 -7.94 13.59 -11.12
N GLU A 197 -8.85 13.45 -10.18
CA GLU A 197 -8.89 12.38 -9.19
C GLU A 197 -10.09 11.49 -9.43
N GLN A 198 -9.89 10.20 -9.63
CA GLN A 198 -10.92 9.24 -9.98
C GLN A 198 -11.54 8.56 -8.76
N LYS A 199 -12.85 8.33 -8.83
CA LYS A 199 -13.62 7.58 -7.82
C LYS A 199 -14.61 6.64 -8.52
N SER A 200 -14.56 5.35 -8.19
CA SER A 200 -15.48 4.33 -8.72
C SER A 200 -16.77 4.19 -7.91
N GLY A 201 -16.78 4.74 -6.71
CA GLY A 201 -17.88 4.63 -5.76
C GLY A 201 -19.03 5.61 -6.01
N LYS A 202 -20.01 5.60 -5.10
CA LYS A 202 -21.12 6.54 -5.10
C LYS A 202 -20.66 7.93 -4.60
N GLY A 203 -21.30 8.96 -5.09
CA GLY A 203 -21.24 10.30 -4.51
C GLY A 203 -21.88 10.36 -3.11
N ALA A 204 -21.92 11.56 -2.51
CA ALA A 204 -22.64 11.79 -1.27
C ALA A 204 -24.14 11.52 -1.47
N PHE A 205 -24.78 11.01 -0.43
CA PHE A 205 -26.22 10.71 -0.48
C PHE A 205 -27.04 12.01 -0.67
N VAL A 206 -27.93 11.96 -1.65
CA VAL A 206 -28.94 12.99 -1.92
C VAL A 206 -30.29 12.28 -1.99
N PRO A 207 -31.28 12.67 -1.18
CA PRO A 207 -32.62 12.09 -1.28
C PRO A 207 -33.22 12.26 -2.68
N THR A 208 -33.88 11.23 -3.20
CA THR A 208 -34.49 11.26 -4.55
C THR A 208 -35.53 12.34 -4.69
N ALA A 209 -36.21 12.74 -3.62
CA ALA A 209 -37.17 13.84 -3.59
C ALA A 209 -36.53 15.24 -3.58
N SER A 210 -35.21 15.31 -3.43
CA SER A 210 -34.48 16.59 -3.42
C SER A 210 -34.41 17.21 -4.82
N PRO A 211 -34.62 18.52 -4.95
CA PRO A 211 -34.42 19.22 -6.22
C PRO A 211 -32.97 19.15 -6.74
N HIS A 212 -32.03 18.79 -5.87
CA HIS A 212 -30.63 18.60 -6.21
C HIS A 212 -30.27 17.16 -6.59
N TYR A 213 -31.24 16.24 -6.58
CA TYR A 213 -31.02 14.86 -7.01
C TYR A 213 -30.87 14.77 -8.53
N ASN A 214 -29.72 14.23 -8.96
CA ASN A 214 -29.51 13.89 -10.36
C ASN A 214 -28.91 12.46 -10.40
N PRO A 215 -29.59 11.47 -11.00
CA PRO A 215 -29.10 10.11 -11.07
C PRO A 215 -27.83 9.96 -11.95
N ASN A 216 -27.61 10.90 -12.86
CA ASN A 216 -26.48 10.87 -13.80
C ASN A 216 -25.25 11.63 -13.31
N ARG A 217 -25.41 12.51 -12.31
CA ARG A 217 -24.34 13.38 -11.80
C ARG A 217 -24.22 13.25 -10.28
N PRO A 218 -23.05 12.87 -9.75
CA PRO A 218 -22.86 12.72 -8.31
C PRO A 218 -22.71 14.06 -7.61
N LYS A 219 -23.14 14.11 -6.34
CA LYS A 219 -22.65 15.12 -5.40
C LYS A 219 -21.35 14.61 -4.79
N PRO A 220 -20.24 15.37 -4.84
CA PRO A 220 -18.99 14.93 -4.23
C PRO A 220 -19.10 14.64 -2.73
N GLN A 221 -18.43 13.59 -2.25
CA GLN A 221 -18.24 13.35 -0.83
C GLN A 221 -17.20 14.31 -0.26
N GLU A 222 -17.34 14.71 1.01
CA GLU A 222 -16.42 15.67 1.66
C GLU A 222 -14.97 15.16 1.62
N LYS A 223 -14.74 13.91 1.95
CA LYS A 223 -13.40 13.29 1.90
C LYS A 223 -12.71 13.35 0.53
N HIS A 224 -13.48 13.22 -0.55
CA HIS A 224 -12.93 13.36 -1.91
C HIS A 224 -12.58 14.82 -2.23
N LEU A 225 -13.36 15.76 -1.71
CA LEU A 225 -13.04 17.20 -1.82
C LEU A 225 -11.80 17.56 -1.00
N VAL A 226 -11.65 17.01 0.21
CA VAL A 226 -10.44 17.17 1.05
C VAL A 226 -9.20 16.73 0.28
N GLN A 227 -9.23 15.56 -0.35
CA GLN A 227 -8.13 15.04 -1.15
C GLN A 227 -7.74 16.02 -2.26
N LEU A 228 -8.72 16.53 -3.00
CA LEU A 228 -8.47 17.54 -4.04
C LEU A 228 -7.94 18.87 -3.50
N MET A 229 -8.42 19.31 -2.33
CA MET A 229 -7.92 20.57 -1.72
C MET A 229 -6.46 20.43 -1.29
N LEU A 230 -6.04 19.25 -0.83
CA LEU A 230 -4.63 18.98 -0.49
C LEU A 230 -3.76 18.93 -1.75
N TYR A 231 -4.18 18.29 -2.83
CA TYR A 231 -3.45 18.36 -4.10
C TYR A 231 -3.39 19.78 -4.63
N ARG A 232 -4.49 20.54 -4.53
CA ARG A 232 -4.46 21.95 -4.88
C ARG A 232 -3.47 22.73 -4.02
N ALA A 233 -3.43 22.49 -2.70
CA ALA A 233 -2.48 23.14 -1.80
C ALA A 233 -1.04 22.87 -2.21
N LEU A 234 -0.72 21.62 -2.56
CA LEU A 234 0.58 21.20 -3.06
C LEU A 234 1.01 22.06 -4.26
N PHE A 235 0.15 22.19 -5.28
CA PHE A 235 0.45 22.99 -6.47
C PHE A 235 0.53 24.50 -6.17
N VAL A 236 -0.21 25.01 -5.20
CA VAL A 236 -0.23 26.43 -4.86
C VAL A 236 0.95 26.83 -3.96
N TYR A 237 1.35 25.98 -3.01
CA TYR A 237 2.33 26.34 -1.98
C TYR A 237 3.74 25.79 -2.23
N GLU A 238 3.84 24.65 -2.94
CA GLU A 238 5.12 24.03 -3.26
C GLU A 238 5.62 24.39 -4.67
N PHE A 239 4.74 24.26 -5.66
CA PHE A 239 5.12 24.43 -7.06
C PHE A 239 4.69 25.81 -7.59
N ASP A 240 5.44 26.85 -7.27
CA ASP A 240 5.17 28.24 -7.70
C ASP A 240 4.90 28.39 -9.20
N LYS A 241 5.44 27.51 -10.03
CA LYS A 241 5.20 27.45 -11.48
C LYS A 241 3.70 27.44 -11.82
N TYR A 242 2.86 26.88 -10.94
CA TYR A 242 1.41 26.72 -11.19
C TYR A 242 0.51 27.54 -10.26
N ALA A 243 1.05 28.33 -9.33
CA ALA A 243 0.28 29.01 -8.28
C ALA A 243 -0.89 29.87 -8.81
N GLY A 244 -0.71 30.49 -9.98
CA GLY A 244 -1.77 31.26 -10.66
C GLY A 244 -2.51 30.52 -11.79
N GLN A 245 -2.08 29.32 -12.13
CA GLN A 245 -2.45 28.60 -13.36
C GLN A 245 -3.21 27.29 -13.11
N LEU A 246 -3.54 26.98 -11.85
CA LEU A 246 -4.32 25.79 -11.50
C LEU A 246 -5.82 26.09 -11.59
N ARG A 247 -6.40 26.04 -12.79
CA ARG A 247 -7.82 26.33 -13.04
C ARG A 247 -8.70 25.11 -12.98
N HIS A 248 -8.18 23.94 -13.37
CA HIS A 248 -8.96 22.73 -13.59
C HIS A 248 -8.57 21.67 -12.54
N VAL A 249 -9.40 21.58 -11.50
CA VAL A 249 -9.30 20.57 -10.44
C VAL A 249 -10.61 19.80 -10.39
N MET A 250 -10.58 18.53 -10.75
CA MET A 250 -11.78 17.76 -11.06
C MET A 250 -11.82 16.41 -10.34
N LEU A 251 -13.02 15.99 -9.97
CA LEU A 251 -13.35 14.61 -9.61
C LEU A 251 -13.96 13.90 -10.81
N LEU A 252 -13.51 12.67 -11.06
CA LEU A 252 -14.11 11.77 -12.04
C LEU A 252 -14.77 10.61 -11.30
N TYR A 253 -16.09 10.55 -11.29
CA TYR A 253 -16.85 9.43 -10.76
C TYR A 253 -17.23 8.48 -11.90
N SER A 254 -16.48 7.39 -12.08
CA SER A 254 -16.67 6.44 -13.19
C SER A 254 -18.03 5.74 -13.21
N ARG A 255 -18.72 5.70 -12.08
CA ARG A 255 -20.06 5.13 -11.96
C ARG A 255 -21.14 5.95 -12.69
N TYR A 256 -20.90 7.21 -12.99
CA TYR A 256 -21.91 8.13 -13.49
C TYR A 256 -21.57 8.63 -14.90
N PRO A 257 -22.56 8.68 -15.82
CA PRO A 257 -22.34 9.16 -17.19
C PRO A 257 -22.00 10.66 -17.29
N GLU A 258 -22.34 11.45 -16.25
CA GLU A 258 -21.93 12.86 -16.06
C GLU A 258 -21.03 12.99 -14.83
N GLY A 259 -20.11 12.03 -14.68
CA GLY A 259 -19.27 11.89 -13.48
C GLY A 259 -18.12 12.87 -13.38
N LEU A 260 -17.83 13.68 -14.39
CA LEU A 260 -16.78 14.69 -14.34
C LEU A 260 -17.30 15.95 -13.62
N VAL A 261 -16.77 16.22 -12.44
CA VAL A 261 -17.21 17.31 -11.57
C VAL A 261 -16.06 18.29 -11.33
N SER A 262 -16.14 19.49 -11.90
CA SER A 262 -15.22 20.58 -11.58
C SER A 262 -15.47 21.10 -10.17
N THR A 263 -14.41 21.35 -9.42
CA THR A 263 -14.49 21.77 -8.02
C THR A 263 -13.97 23.20 -7.84
N ALA A 264 -14.78 24.03 -7.18
CA ALA A 264 -14.34 25.36 -6.76
C ALA A 264 -13.33 25.28 -5.60
N GLN A 265 -12.57 26.35 -5.42
CA GLN A 265 -11.73 26.52 -4.24
C GLN A 265 -12.59 26.51 -2.97
N ARG A 266 -12.10 25.81 -1.95
CA ARG A 266 -12.70 25.75 -0.61
C ARG A 266 -11.64 25.99 0.45
N PRO A 267 -11.24 27.25 0.69
CA PRO A 267 -10.15 27.59 1.61
C PRO A 267 -10.37 27.04 3.03
N GLU A 268 -11.59 27.12 3.54
CA GLU A 268 -11.94 26.60 4.86
C GLU A 268 -11.72 25.08 4.94
N LEU A 269 -12.11 24.32 3.92
CA LEU A 269 -11.91 22.88 3.87
C LEU A 269 -10.43 22.53 3.78
N MET A 270 -9.64 23.31 3.03
CA MET A 270 -8.19 23.16 2.96
C MET A 270 -7.55 23.39 4.34
N LEU A 271 -7.93 24.44 5.06
CA LEU A 271 -7.41 24.72 6.39
C LEU A 271 -7.78 23.61 7.39
N ARG A 272 -8.99 23.06 7.33
CA ARG A 272 -9.39 21.89 8.13
C ARG A 272 -8.54 20.66 7.77
N ALA A 273 -8.24 20.45 6.49
CA ALA A 273 -7.39 19.36 6.04
C ALA A 273 -5.94 19.49 6.56
N ILE A 274 -5.36 20.69 6.53
CA ILE A 274 -4.03 20.98 7.11
C ILE A 274 -4.05 20.79 8.64
N ARG A 275 -5.11 21.26 9.32
CA ARG A 275 -5.30 20.98 10.75
C ARG A 275 -5.29 19.48 11.02
N MET A 276 -6.05 18.70 10.26
CA MET A 276 -6.09 17.24 10.39
C MET A 276 -4.72 16.60 10.14
N ARG A 277 -3.97 17.08 9.15
CA ARG A 277 -2.59 16.66 8.88
C ARG A 277 -1.69 16.86 10.12
N ASN A 278 -1.78 18.03 10.75
CA ASN A 278 -1.00 18.35 11.95
C ASN A 278 -1.40 17.47 13.14
N LEU A 279 -2.70 17.24 13.32
CA LEU A 279 -3.21 16.35 14.37
C LEU A 279 -2.77 14.89 14.14
N LEU A 280 -2.74 14.42 12.90
CA LEU A 280 -2.23 13.09 12.56
C LEU A 280 -0.75 12.96 12.90
N ALA A 281 0.10 13.90 12.47
CA ALA A 281 1.53 13.87 12.79
C ALA A 281 1.77 13.90 14.30
N TYR A 282 1.05 14.74 15.04
CA TYR A 282 1.11 14.77 16.49
C TYR A 282 0.69 13.44 17.12
N SER A 283 -0.42 12.86 16.64
CA SER A 283 -0.93 11.59 17.18
C SER A 283 0.03 10.44 16.95
N GLU A 284 0.64 10.33 15.78
CA GLU A 284 1.62 9.28 15.46
C GLU A 284 2.88 9.38 16.34
N ILE A 285 3.37 10.60 16.59
CA ILE A 285 4.49 10.84 17.50
C ILE A 285 4.10 10.48 18.95
N LEU A 286 2.88 10.82 19.36
CA LEU A 286 2.35 10.48 20.68
C LEU A 286 2.23 8.94 20.85
N TYR A 287 1.70 8.25 19.84
CA TYR A 287 1.55 6.79 19.87
C TYR A 287 2.90 6.08 19.95
N ALA A 288 3.91 6.58 19.25
CA ALA A 288 5.26 6.05 19.34
C ALA A 288 5.91 6.23 20.73
N SER A 289 5.59 7.33 21.42
CA SER A 289 6.16 7.64 22.76
C SER A 289 5.36 7.05 23.90
N GLU A 290 4.04 7.19 23.88
CA GLU A 290 3.15 6.85 24.99
C GLU A 290 2.32 5.57 24.72
N GLY A 291 2.29 5.09 23.49
CA GLY A 291 1.48 3.95 23.05
C GLY A 291 0.03 4.34 22.73
N VAL A 292 -0.78 3.32 22.43
CA VAL A 292 -2.17 3.47 22.00
C VAL A 292 -3.18 3.06 23.08
N GLY A 293 -2.83 3.26 24.34
CA GLY A 293 -3.65 2.85 25.49
C GLY A 293 -5.08 3.42 25.51
N MET A 294 -5.33 4.54 24.80
CA MET A 294 -6.66 5.13 24.66
C MET A 294 -7.67 4.21 23.93
N LEU A 295 -7.19 3.24 23.16
CA LEU A 295 -8.07 2.26 22.50
C LEU A 295 -8.88 1.42 23.50
N ASP A 296 -8.39 1.29 24.72
CA ASP A 296 -9.01 0.51 25.78
C ASP A 296 -10.41 1.00 26.18
N GLY A 297 -10.61 2.31 26.19
CA GLY A 297 -11.90 2.93 26.50
C GLY A 297 -12.68 3.43 25.30
N LEU A 298 -12.17 3.21 24.07
CA LEU A 298 -12.75 3.77 22.88
C LEU A 298 -13.98 2.96 22.41
N THR A 299 -15.13 3.63 22.28
CA THR A 299 -16.37 3.02 21.78
C THR A 299 -16.81 3.66 20.45
N PRO A 300 -17.65 2.96 19.65
CA PRO A 300 -18.23 3.57 18.47
C PRO A 300 -18.97 4.88 18.77
N GLU A 301 -19.60 4.98 19.93
CA GLU A 301 -20.34 6.16 20.37
C GLU A 301 -19.40 7.36 20.63
N LEU A 302 -18.26 7.13 21.25
CA LEU A 302 -17.23 8.16 21.45
C LEU A 302 -16.61 8.66 20.14
N LEU A 303 -16.53 7.79 19.14
CA LEU A 303 -16.07 8.15 17.79
C LEU A 303 -17.12 8.92 16.98
N ASN A 304 -18.37 8.84 17.35
CA ASN A 304 -19.48 9.51 16.64
C ASN A 304 -19.58 11.00 17.00
N GLU A 305 -18.53 11.75 16.76
CA GLU A 305 -18.44 13.17 17.10
C GLU A 305 -19.54 14.02 16.45
N LYS A 306 -20.01 13.62 15.26
CA LYS A 306 -21.06 14.31 14.50
C LYS A 306 -22.48 13.85 14.85
N ASN A 307 -22.64 13.00 15.85
CA ASN A 307 -23.94 12.47 16.33
C ASN A 307 -24.78 11.85 15.20
N SER A 308 -24.13 11.12 14.29
CA SER A 308 -24.81 10.41 13.21
C SER A 308 -25.73 9.33 13.76
N ASN A 309 -26.98 9.29 13.28
CA ASN A 309 -28.02 8.36 13.75
C ASN A 309 -28.81 7.68 12.62
N GLY A 310 -28.43 7.96 11.36
CA GLY A 310 -29.08 7.39 10.18
C GLY A 310 -28.79 5.90 9.97
N VAL A 311 -29.44 5.31 8.97
CA VAL A 311 -29.31 3.89 8.59
C VAL A 311 -27.83 3.51 8.32
N LEU A 312 -27.06 4.41 7.72
CA LEU A 312 -25.63 4.16 7.44
C LEU A 312 -24.87 3.93 8.75
N TRP A 313 -25.09 4.77 9.75
CA TRP A 313 -24.46 4.62 11.06
C TRP A 313 -24.91 3.35 11.78
N THR A 314 -26.23 3.19 11.95
CA THR A 314 -26.79 2.14 12.81
C THR A 314 -26.59 0.73 12.24
N ARG A 315 -26.63 0.59 10.91
CA ARG A 315 -26.65 -0.72 10.24
C ARG A 315 -25.28 -1.16 9.70
N TYR A 316 -24.36 -0.23 9.45
CA TYR A 316 -23.07 -0.52 8.83
C TYR A 316 -21.89 0.00 9.67
N THR A 317 -21.78 1.31 9.86
CA THR A 317 -20.58 1.91 10.45
C THR A 317 -20.37 1.52 11.91
N ARG A 318 -21.40 1.63 12.73
CA ARG A 318 -21.33 1.27 14.16
C ARG A 318 -20.98 -0.21 14.38
N PRO A 319 -21.64 -1.19 13.72
CA PRO A 319 -21.24 -2.59 13.80
C PRO A 319 -19.80 -2.83 13.38
N GLU A 320 -19.37 -2.26 12.26
CA GLU A 320 -17.99 -2.39 11.77
C GLU A 320 -16.96 -1.86 12.77
N LEU A 321 -17.19 -0.69 13.36
CA LEU A 321 -16.34 -0.13 14.42
C LEU A 321 -16.31 -1.05 15.65
N ASN A 322 -17.45 -1.63 16.02
CA ASN A 322 -17.54 -2.54 17.14
C ASN A 322 -16.77 -3.84 16.89
N GLU A 323 -16.77 -4.37 15.67
CA GLU A 323 -15.95 -5.54 15.28
C GLU A 323 -14.46 -5.30 15.47
N VAL A 324 -13.99 -4.08 15.23
CA VAL A 324 -12.59 -3.70 15.44
C VAL A 324 -12.28 -3.48 16.93
N LEU A 325 -13.14 -2.82 17.67
CA LEU A 325 -12.86 -2.39 19.05
C LEU A 325 -13.14 -3.48 20.10
N SER A 326 -14.18 -4.30 19.91
CA SER A 326 -14.57 -5.31 20.90
C SER A 326 -13.46 -6.31 21.23
N PRO A 327 -12.66 -6.84 20.28
CA PRO A 327 -11.58 -7.75 20.62
C PRO A 327 -10.53 -7.12 21.55
N ILE A 328 -10.24 -5.83 21.37
CA ILE A 328 -9.30 -5.09 22.22
C ILE A 328 -9.85 -4.96 23.64
N GLN A 329 -11.14 -4.60 23.77
CA GLN A 329 -11.80 -4.41 25.06
C GLN A 329 -12.01 -5.72 25.84
N ASN A 330 -12.26 -6.81 25.13
CA ASN A 330 -12.53 -8.13 25.72
C ASN A 330 -11.25 -8.97 25.94
N ALA A 331 -10.08 -8.46 25.58
CA ALA A 331 -8.82 -9.13 25.78
C ALA A 331 -8.52 -9.36 27.28
N SER A 332 -7.94 -10.51 27.62
CA SER A 332 -7.47 -10.79 28.98
C SER A 332 -6.33 -9.84 29.38
N PRO A 333 -6.00 -9.70 30.69
CA PRO A 333 -4.92 -8.81 31.12
C PRO A 333 -3.57 -9.10 30.42
N LEU A 334 -3.21 -10.38 30.21
CA LEU A 334 -1.98 -10.75 29.53
C LEU A 334 -2.01 -10.39 28.03
N GLU A 335 -3.11 -10.70 27.35
CA GLU A 335 -3.31 -10.35 25.93
C GLU A 335 -3.27 -8.84 25.70
N ARG A 336 -3.83 -8.06 26.63
CA ARG A 336 -3.78 -6.58 26.58
C ARG A 336 -2.36 -6.06 26.70
N VAL A 337 -1.59 -6.55 27.67
CA VAL A 337 -0.19 -6.16 27.84
C VAL A 337 0.61 -6.51 26.60
N TYR A 338 0.43 -7.71 26.06
CA TYR A 338 1.08 -8.17 24.84
C TYR A 338 0.72 -7.26 23.66
N PHE A 339 -0.57 -7.05 23.41
CA PHE A 339 -1.07 -6.21 22.32
C PHE A 339 -0.52 -4.78 22.42
N PHE A 340 -0.71 -4.10 23.55
CA PHE A 340 -0.29 -2.70 23.67
C PHE A 340 1.22 -2.50 23.61
N ARG A 341 2.02 -3.47 24.09
CA ARG A 341 3.47 -3.43 23.95
C ARG A 341 3.93 -3.55 22.50
N PHE A 342 3.37 -4.50 21.76
CA PHE A 342 3.66 -4.61 20.34
C PHE A 342 3.16 -3.39 19.55
N MET A 343 2.01 -2.87 19.88
CA MET A 343 1.49 -1.66 19.24
C MET A 343 2.43 -0.47 19.42
N GLN A 344 2.92 -0.24 20.63
CA GLN A 344 3.90 0.82 20.89
C GLN A 344 5.20 0.60 20.11
N PHE A 345 5.66 -0.63 20.04
CA PHE A 345 6.83 -0.99 19.22
C PHE A 345 6.58 -0.67 17.73
N LEU A 346 5.46 -1.09 17.18
CA LEU A 346 5.11 -0.85 15.77
C LEU A 346 4.98 0.64 15.45
N GLU A 347 4.34 1.42 16.33
CA GLU A 347 4.23 2.87 16.15
C GLU A 347 5.60 3.55 16.18
N LYS A 348 6.49 3.10 17.06
CA LYS A 348 7.86 3.61 17.12
C LYS A 348 8.67 3.26 15.87
N GLU A 349 8.61 2.02 15.40
CA GLU A 349 9.26 1.59 14.15
C GLU A 349 8.69 2.36 12.95
N HIS A 350 7.38 2.55 12.91
CA HIS A 350 6.72 3.33 11.86
C HIS A 350 7.18 4.80 11.86
N LEU A 351 7.27 5.42 13.03
CA LEU A 351 7.79 6.78 13.16
C LEU A 351 9.25 6.86 12.69
N LEU A 352 10.10 5.93 13.16
CA LEU A 352 11.52 5.90 12.79
C LEU A 352 11.73 5.60 11.30
N SER A 353 10.92 4.75 10.70
CA SER A 353 10.98 4.51 9.25
C SER A 353 10.66 5.76 8.42
N LYS A 354 9.87 6.69 8.97
CA LYS A 354 9.58 7.96 8.30
C LYS A 354 10.63 9.03 8.53
N ILE A 355 10.97 9.31 9.77
CA ILE A 355 11.82 10.47 10.11
C ILE A 355 13.26 10.11 10.49
N GLY A 356 13.58 8.82 10.50
CA GLY A 356 14.91 8.35 10.88
C GLY A 356 15.20 8.50 12.39
N ASN A 357 16.41 8.09 12.77
CA ASN A 357 16.90 8.26 14.13
C ASN A 357 17.89 9.44 14.13
N LYS A 358 17.47 10.58 14.61
CA LYS A 358 18.26 11.84 14.67
C LYS A 358 19.61 11.71 15.40
N ILE A 359 19.91 10.55 16.03
CA ILE A 359 21.09 10.35 16.88
C ILE A 359 22.23 9.64 16.14
N LYS A 360 21.96 8.81 15.13
CA LYS A 360 23.01 7.96 14.56
C LYS A 360 23.13 7.98 13.04
N ASP A 361 22.08 7.96 12.30
CA ASP A 361 22.05 8.02 10.84
C ASP A 361 20.63 8.37 10.42
N ASN A 362 20.46 9.31 9.50
CA ASN A 362 19.15 9.60 8.93
C ASN A 362 18.75 8.43 8.02
N SER A 363 18.32 7.32 8.60
CA SER A 363 17.96 6.10 7.87
C SER A 363 16.46 6.02 7.53
N GLY A 364 15.69 7.06 7.82
CA GLY A 364 14.26 7.13 7.53
C GLY A 364 13.96 7.70 6.14
N PHE A 365 12.70 7.63 5.73
CA PHE A 365 12.24 8.18 4.45
C PHE A 365 12.59 9.66 4.27
N ALA A 366 12.61 10.44 5.35
CA ALA A 366 13.00 11.85 5.34
C ALA A 366 14.46 12.10 4.91
N SER A 367 15.33 11.07 4.91
CA SER A 367 16.69 11.19 4.38
C SER A 367 16.73 11.63 2.92
N ILE A 368 15.66 11.32 2.14
CA ILE A 368 15.54 11.72 0.74
C ILE A 368 15.65 13.25 0.55
N TRP A 369 15.20 14.06 1.52
CA TRP A 369 15.30 15.53 1.45
C TRP A 369 16.15 16.16 2.55
N LEU A 370 16.48 15.43 3.62
CA LEU A 370 17.26 15.97 4.74
C LEU A 370 18.77 15.70 4.60
N ASP A 371 19.17 14.58 3.99
CA ASP A 371 20.57 14.22 3.88
C ASP A 371 21.25 15.00 2.76
N SER A 372 22.51 15.38 2.98
CA SER A 372 23.32 15.98 1.94
C SER A 372 23.60 14.99 0.81
N LEU A 373 23.88 15.51 -0.39
CA LEU A 373 24.27 14.65 -1.53
C LEU A 373 25.51 13.81 -1.20
N GLU A 374 26.46 14.38 -0.46
CA GLU A 374 27.68 13.67 -0.04
C GLU A 374 27.36 12.47 0.87
N ASP A 375 26.45 12.64 1.84
CA ASP A 375 26.04 11.54 2.75
C ASP A 375 25.29 10.44 1.99
N LYS A 376 24.42 10.82 1.05
CA LYS A 376 23.69 9.88 0.20
C LYS A 376 24.64 9.05 -0.69
N ILE A 377 25.65 9.68 -1.28
CA ILE A 377 26.67 8.99 -2.08
C ILE A 377 27.51 8.08 -1.18
N ALA A 378 27.97 8.58 -0.05
CA ALA A 378 28.80 7.82 0.89
C ALA A 378 28.09 6.58 1.44
N SER A 379 26.77 6.65 1.66
CA SER A 379 25.96 5.51 2.08
C SER A 379 25.58 4.57 0.92
N GLY A 380 25.84 4.94 -0.34
CA GLY A 380 25.38 4.21 -1.53
C GLY A 380 23.86 4.28 -1.75
N GLY A 381 23.17 5.25 -1.11
CA GLY A 381 21.71 5.39 -1.11
C GLY A 381 21.13 6.11 -2.32
N ILE A 382 21.97 6.67 -3.19
CA ILE A 382 21.55 7.38 -4.39
C ILE A 382 22.39 7.01 -5.61
N TYR A 383 21.73 6.81 -6.73
CA TYR A 383 22.35 6.98 -8.05
C TYR A 383 22.00 8.37 -8.56
N CYS A 384 22.96 9.17 -8.89
CA CYS A 384 22.79 10.50 -9.47
C CYS A 384 23.61 10.68 -10.75
N ASN A 385 23.45 11.84 -11.38
CA ASN A 385 24.12 12.17 -12.66
C ASN A 385 23.83 11.18 -13.78
N LEU A 386 22.65 10.53 -13.74
CA LEU A 386 22.23 9.58 -14.75
C LEU A 386 21.68 10.30 -15.99
N THR A 387 21.86 9.68 -17.15
CA THR A 387 21.26 10.12 -18.41
C THR A 387 20.21 9.14 -18.90
N LEU A 388 19.10 9.68 -19.41
CA LEU A 388 18.01 8.87 -19.94
C LEU A 388 18.40 8.25 -21.27
N ASP A 389 18.29 6.93 -21.41
CA ASP A 389 18.47 6.24 -22.68
C ASP A 389 17.20 6.33 -23.54
N THR A 390 17.16 7.32 -24.43
CA THR A 390 16.00 7.56 -25.29
C THR A 390 15.83 6.49 -26.39
N ALA A 391 16.86 5.73 -26.70
CA ALA A 391 16.79 4.65 -27.69
C ALA A 391 16.01 3.44 -27.14
N ALA A 392 15.89 3.33 -25.81
CA ALA A 392 15.11 2.28 -25.16
C ALA A 392 13.58 2.53 -25.17
N PHE A 393 13.12 3.72 -25.55
CA PHE A 393 11.69 4.02 -25.71
C PHE A 393 11.12 3.50 -27.03
N ALA A 394 11.18 2.20 -27.26
CA ALA A 394 10.71 1.61 -28.51
C ALA A 394 9.18 1.59 -28.64
N ASP A 395 8.46 1.47 -27.53
CA ASP A 395 7.02 1.23 -27.51
C ASP A 395 6.25 2.20 -26.59
N SER A 396 5.00 2.46 -26.94
CA SER A 396 4.00 3.12 -26.10
C SER A 396 2.94 2.07 -25.69
N PRO A 397 2.58 1.93 -24.42
CA PRO A 397 3.02 2.73 -23.26
C PRO A 397 4.45 2.37 -22.79
N VAL A 398 5.13 3.35 -22.17
CA VAL A 398 6.45 3.17 -21.57
C VAL A 398 6.29 2.40 -20.26
N THR A 399 6.79 1.17 -20.24
CA THR A 399 6.75 0.28 -19.06
C THR A 399 8.05 0.29 -18.27
N ASP A 400 9.16 0.60 -18.95
CA ASP A 400 10.51 0.56 -18.40
C ASP A 400 11.27 1.83 -18.77
N VAL A 401 12.16 2.25 -17.89
CA VAL A 401 13.09 3.35 -18.12
C VAL A 401 14.50 2.84 -17.91
N THR A 402 15.38 3.09 -18.89
CA THR A 402 16.81 2.79 -18.78
C THR A 402 17.58 4.09 -18.55
N LEU A 403 18.35 4.13 -17.49
CA LEU A 403 19.18 5.26 -17.09
C LEU A 403 20.65 4.83 -17.13
N ARG A 404 21.49 5.58 -17.86
CA ARG A 404 22.91 5.28 -18.04
C ARG A 404 23.75 6.00 -17.02
N PHE A 405 24.75 5.32 -16.49
CA PHE A 405 25.77 5.92 -15.64
C PHE A 405 26.66 6.87 -16.44
N ALA A 406 27.05 7.99 -15.82
CA ALA A 406 28.07 8.87 -16.35
C ALA A 406 29.49 8.30 -16.08
N ASP A 407 29.62 7.51 -14.99
CA ASP A 407 30.85 6.86 -14.56
C ASP A 407 30.60 5.37 -14.34
N THR A 408 31.47 4.52 -14.85
CA THR A 408 31.32 3.05 -14.74
C THR A 408 31.49 2.51 -13.33
N ASP A 409 32.12 3.27 -12.43
CA ASP A 409 32.34 2.84 -11.03
C ASP A 409 31.12 3.07 -10.14
N ALA A 410 30.08 3.76 -10.63
CA ALA A 410 28.87 4.05 -9.85
C ALA A 410 28.09 2.79 -9.45
N ALA A 411 28.13 1.73 -10.26
CA ALA A 411 27.46 0.47 -9.97
C ALA A 411 28.04 -0.25 -8.74
N ASP A 412 29.37 -0.18 -8.58
CA ASP A 412 30.09 -0.94 -7.54
C ASP A 412 30.04 -0.30 -6.16
N THR A 413 29.75 1.01 -6.08
CA THR A 413 29.73 1.78 -4.82
C THR A 413 28.35 1.90 -4.18
N SER A 414 27.32 1.38 -4.83
CA SER A 414 25.93 1.50 -4.36
C SER A 414 25.45 0.29 -3.55
N ASN A 415 24.37 0.50 -2.79
CA ASN A 415 23.69 -0.58 -2.06
C ASN A 415 22.42 -1.08 -2.78
N PHE A 416 22.14 -0.62 -4.00
CA PHE A 416 20.96 -1.04 -4.78
C PHE A 416 21.08 -2.48 -5.30
N ARG A 417 19.92 -3.14 -5.36
CA ARG A 417 19.78 -4.52 -5.85
C ARG A 417 18.61 -4.65 -6.82
N VAL A 418 18.69 -5.61 -7.70
CA VAL A 418 17.55 -6.01 -8.52
C VAL A 418 16.41 -6.45 -7.60
N GLY A 419 15.21 -5.88 -7.83
CA GLY A 419 14.03 -6.07 -7.02
C GLY A 419 13.76 -4.96 -6.00
N ASP A 420 14.69 -4.02 -5.79
CA ASP A 420 14.47 -2.87 -4.90
C ASP A 420 13.42 -1.92 -5.47
N ILE A 421 12.56 -1.42 -4.57
CA ILE A 421 11.58 -0.39 -4.92
C ILE A 421 12.26 0.97 -4.81
N VAL A 422 12.11 1.77 -5.85
CA VAL A 422 12.83 3.03 -6.00
C VAL A 422 11.91 4.14 -6.47
N VAL A 423 12.34 5.39 -6.18
CA VAL A 423 11.86 6.59 -6.84
C VAL A 423 12.92 7.09 -7.81
N LEU A 424 12.45 7.60 -8.96
CA LEU A 424 13.31 8.23 -9.96
C LEU A 424 12.73 9.59 -10.34
N TYR A 425 13.61 10.57 -10.54
CA TYR A 425 13.18 11.93 -10.83
C TYR A 425 14.26 12.72 -11.59
N PRO A 426 13.84 13.68 -12.45
CA PRO A 426 14.75 14.54 -13.17
C PRO A 426 15.18 15.75 -12.34
N TYR A 427 16.39 16.24 -12.57
CA TYR A 427 16.90 17.49 -12.02
C TYR A 427 17.84 18.18 -13.02
N LYS A 428 18.13 19.50 -12.81
CA LYS A 428 19.06 20.25 -13.67
C LYS A 428 20.51 19.87 -13.33
N GLU A 429 21.34 19.66 -14.35
CA GLU A 429 22.74 19.21 -14.23
C GLU A 429 23.60 20.00 -13.22
N ASN A 430 23.38 21.28 -13.08
CA ASN A 430 24.16 22.14 -12.16
C ASN A 430 23.44 22.41 -10.82
N THR A 431 22.48 21.57 -10.45
CA THR A 431 21.77 21.64 -9.18
C THR A 431 21.89 20.31 -8.45
N GLU A 432 21.64 20.30 -7.15
CA GLU A 432 21.53 19.05 -6.39
C GLU A 432 20.21 18.34 -6.68
N PRO A 433 20.21 16.98 -6.72
CA PRO A 433 18.99 16.20 -6.81
C PRO A 433 18.05 16.52 -5.64
N ASN A 434 16.78 16.78 -5.94
CA ASN A 434 15.75 17.03 -4.93
C ASN A 434 14.43 16.38 -5.35
N ALA A 435 14.05 15.30 -4.67
CA ALA A 435 12.80 14.57 -4.92
C ALA A 435 11.53 15.38 -4.58
N CYS A 436 11.65 16.44 -3.78
CA CYS A 436 10.53 17.32 -3.44
C CYS A 436 10.31 18.45 -4.47
N ALA A 437 11.26 18.65 -5.42
CA ALA A 437 11.15 19.76 -6.37
C ALA A 437 9.99 19.63 -7.38
N TRP A 438 9.58 18.39 -7.68
CA TRP A 438 8.49 18.08 -8.59
C TRP A 438 7.93 16.68 -8.31
N MET A 439 7.21 16.10 -9.27
CA MET A 439 6.77 14.72 -9.22
C MET A 439 7.94 13.73 -9.33
N VAL A 440 7.78 12.59 -8.68
CA VAL A 440 8.67 11.45 -8.81
C VAL A 440 7.92 10.28 -9.46
N GLU A 441 8.64 9.48 -10.24
CA GLU A 441 8.14 8.20 -10.73
C GLU A 441 8.55 7.09 -9.76
N ARG A 442 7.71 6.08 -9.62
CA ARG A 442 7.97 4.90 -8.80
C ARG A 442 8.21 3.69 -9.66
N GLY A 443 9.15 2.86 -9.26
CA GLY A 443 9.46 1.65 -10.00
C GLY A 443 10.17 0.61 -9.16
N THR A 444 10.52 -0.48 -9.82
CA THR A 444 11.34 -1.56 -9.26
C THR A 444 12.56 -1.73 -10.15
N ILE A 445 13.73 -1.83 -9.56
CA ILE A 445 14.96 -2.12 -10.31
C ILE A 445 14.83 -3.50 -10.96
N ALA A 446 14.79 -3.53 -12.27
CA ALA A 446 14.64 -4.74 -13.06
C ALA A 446 15.98 -5.32 -13.49
N ASP A 447 17.01 -4.46 -13.64
CA ASP A 447 18.36 -4.85 -14.00
C ASP A 447 19.38 -3.79 -13.62
N ILE A 448 20.60 -4.21 -13.24
CA ILE A 448 21.75 -3.35 -12.99
C ILE A 448 22.91 -3.92 -13.80
N SER A 449 23.47 -3.09 -14.65
CA SER A 449 24.65 -3.41 -15.47
C SER A 449 25.77 -2.39 -15.25
N VAL A 450 26.94 -2.64 -15.82
CA VAL A 450 28.05 -1.67 -15.78
C VAL A 450 27.72 -0.36 -16.49
N ASP A 451 26.77 -0.37 -17.43
CA ASP A 451 26.41 0.79 -18.26
C ASP A 451 25.24 1.59 -17.70
N GLY A 452 24.45 1.01 -16.77
CA GLY A 452 23.27 1.67 -16.23
C GLY A 452 22.28 0.77 -15.51
N VAL A 453 21.16 1.37 -15.15
CA VAL A 453 20.05 0.75 -14.40
C VAL A 453 18.79 0.78 -15.23
N ARG A 454 18.09 -0.35 -15.30
CA ARG A 454 16.74 -0.45 -15.86
C ARG A 454 15.71 -0.55 -14.75
N VAL A 455 14.76 0.38 -14.74
CA VAL A 455 13.68 0.46 -13.76
C VAL A 455 12.36 0.14 -14.45
N ALA A 456 11.69 -0.91 -14.01
CA ALA A 456 10.31 -1.19 -14.40
C ALA A 456 9.38 -0.24 -13.64
N LEU A 457 8.64 0.58 -14.36
CA LEU A 457 7.73 1.55 -13.78
C LEU A 457 6.56 0.84 -13.09
N ARG A 458 6.17 1.35 -11.94
CA ARG A 458 4.99 0.85 -11.23
C ARG A 458 3.72 1.12 -12.05
N ASN A 459 3.66 2.29 -12.68
CA ASN A 459 2.56 2.71 -13.54
C ASN A 459 3.13 3.07 -14.91
N PRO A 460 2.81 2.28 -15.97
CA PRO A 460 3.23 2.59 -17.31
C PRO A 460 2.78 3.99 -17.74
N GLN A 461 3.64 4.73 -18.43
CA GLN A 461 3.34 6.08 -18.89
C GLN A 461 2.90 6.08 -20.36
N THR A 462 2.09 7.05 -20.74
CA THR A 462 1.43 7.12 -22.05
C THR A 462 2.42 7.24 -23.18
N ASP A 463 3.45 8.06 -23.00
CA ASP A 463 4.39 8.45 -24.04
C ASP A 463 5.74 8.82 -23.40
N SER A 464 6.82 8.59 -24.13
CA SER A 464 8.18 8.96 -23.70
C SER A 464 8.36 10.47 -23.43
N ARG A 465 7.49 11.33 -24.01
CA ARG A 465 7.50 12.78 -23.78
C ARG A 465 7.12 13.21 -22.35
N VAL A 466 6.56 12.30 -21.55
CA VAL A 466 6.35 12.51 -20.12
C VAL A 466 7.68 12.68 -19.40
N PHE A 467 8.73 12.01 -19.92
CA PHE A 467 10.07 12.09 -19.35
C PHE A 467 10.87 13.22 -20.00
N PRO A 468 11.40 14.19 -19.24
CA PRO A 468 12.24 15.25 -19.78
C PRO A 468 13.48 14.69 -20.47
N GLN A 469 13.68 15.08 -21.74
CA GLN A 469 14.75 14.60 -22.60
C GLN A 469 15.66 15.73 -23.11
N THR A 470 15.60 16.91 -22.49
CA THR A 470 16.36 18.09 -22.90
C THR A 470 17.80 18.04 -22.38
N ASP A 471 18.74 18.62 -23.16
CA ASP A 471 20.11 18.82 -22.71
C ASP A 471 20.16 19.54 -21.36
N GLY A 472 21.06 19.12 -20.48
CA GLY A 472 21.20 19.67 -19.14
C GLY A 472 20.21 19.13 -18.09
N ILE A 473 19.44 18.10 -18.44
CA ILE A 473 18.66 17.31 -17.46
C ILE A 473 19.44 16.05 -17.09
N ARG A 474 19.53 15.80 -15.80
CA ARG A 474 20.06 14.56 -15.19
C ARG A 474 18.97 13.88 -14.40
N TRP A 475 19.17 12.61 -14.12
CA TRP A 475 18.24 11.79 -13.34
C TRP A 475 18.91 11.28 -12.08
N ALA A 476 18.11 11.09 -11.04
CA ALA A 476 18.49 10.44 -9.80
C ALA A 476 17.54 9.28 -9.50
N ILE A 477 18.07 8.26 -8.81
CA ILE A 477 17.33 7.13 -8.26
C ILE A 477 17.66 7.05 -6.78
N GLU A 478 16.63 6.95 -5.93
CA GLU A 478 16.75 6.73 -4.50
C GLU A 478 15.82 5.59 -4.05
N HIS A 479 16.12 4.95 -2.90
CA HIS A 479 15.24 3.93 -2.37
C HIS A 479 13.88 4.52 -2.00
N ASP A 480 12.80 3.84 -2.40
CA ASP A 480 11.45 4.13 -1.88
C ASP A 480 11.27 3.43 -0.54
N LEU A 481 11.62 4.11 0.53
CA LEU A 481 11.51 3.62 1.90
C LEU A 481 10.05 3.65 2.42
N PHE A 482 9.09 4.01 1.57
CA PHE A 482 7.70 4.02 1.93
C PHE A 482 7.17 2.59 2.08
N ASP A 483 7.09 2.13 3.31
CA ASP A 483 6.67 0.77 3.62
C ASP A 483 5.13 0.66 3.70
N SER A 484 4.52 0.05 2.68
CA SER A 484 3.11 -0.36 2.71
C SER A 484 2.89 -1.62 3.57
N SER A 485 3.96 -2.32 4.00
CA SER A 485 3.87 -3.56 4.77
C SER A 485 3.44 -3.33 6.22
N THR A 486 3.61 -2.12 6.75
CA THR A 486 3.27 -1.77 8.12
C THR A 486 1.80 -2.06 8.47
N ASN A 487 0.88 -1.82 7.54
CA ASN A 487 -0.55 -2.12 7.76
C ASN A 487 -0.81 -3.61 8.03
N ALA A 488 -0.03 -4.51 7.44
CA ALA A 488 -0.15 -5.94 7.69
C ALA A 488 0.24 -6.32 9.12
N LEU A 489 1.18 -5.59 9.72
CA LEU A 489 1.60 -5.78 11.13
C LEU A 489 0.47 -5.43 12.10
N TYR A 490 -0.20 -4.29 11.88
CA TYR A 490 -1.35 -3.88 12.69
C TYR A 490 -2.52 -4.85 12.56
N ALA A 491 -2.84 -5.26 11.32
CA ALA A 491 -3.86 -6.26 11.05
C ALA A 491 -3.51 -7.62 11.70
N GLY A 492 -2.23 -8.01 11.71
CA GLY A 492 -1.73 -9.20 12.39
C GLY A 492 -1.98 -9.18 13.89
N MET A 493 -1.70 -8.05 14.55
CA MET A 493 -1.99 -7.87 15.97
C MET A 493 -3.49 -7.94 16.28
N HIS A 494 -4.33 -7.37 15.42
CA HIS A 494 -5.77 -7.48 15.58
C HIS A 494 -6.27 -8.93 15.35
N SER A 495 -5.73 -9.62 14.34
CA SER A 495 -6.05 -11.03 14.06
C SER A 495 -5.70 -11.94 15.23
N PHE A 496 -4.62 -11.66 15.96
CA PHE A 496 -4.31 -12.36 17.20
C PHE A 496 -5.44 -12.23 18.23
N LEU A 497 -5.96 -11.04 18.47
CA LEU A 497 -7.05 -10.83 19.44
C LEU A 497 -8.38 -11.48 19.02
N THR A 498 -8.60 -11.69 17.73
CA THR A 498 -9.80 -12.36 17.21
C THR A 498 -9.66 -13.87 17.06
N ALA A 499 -8.44 -14.39 17.22
CA ALA A 499 -8.17 -15.82 17.13
C ALA A 499 -8.84 -16.60 18.29
N PRO A 500 -9.14 -17.92 18.12
CA PRO A 500 -9.64 -18.75 19.19
C PRO A 500 -8.75 -18.72 20.44
N ILE A 501 -9.36 -18.71 21.63
CA ILE A 501 -8.65 -18.63 22.93
C ILE A 501 -7.54 -19.68 23.00
N ARG A 502 -7.83 -20.93 22.61
CA ARG A 502 -6.85 -22.03 22.61
C ARG A 502 -5.57 -21.68 21.84
N ARG A 503 -5.68 -20.97 20.70
CA ARG A 503 -4.53 -20.56 19.90
C ARG A 503 -3.78 -19.40 20.58
N ARG A 504 -4.50 -18.42 21.14
CA ARG A 504 -3.90 -17.33 21.88
C ARG A 504 -3.12 -17.81 23.10
N ASP A 505 -3.67 -18.76 23.87
CA ASP A 505 -3.02 -19.38 25.02
C ASP A 505 -1.72 -20.11 24.62
N MET A 506 -1.71 -20.81 23.50
CA MET A 506 -0.50 -21.45 22.96
C MET A 506 0.55 -20.40 22.59
N LEU A 507 0.16 -19.36 21.84
CA LEU A 507 1.08 -18.30 21.39
C LEU A 507 1.66 -17.51 22.57
N LEU A 508 0.89 -17.32 23.64
CA LEU A 508 1.33 -16.66 24.87
C LEU A 508 1.94 -17.64 25.91
N SER A 509 2.24 -18.87 25.50
CA SER A 509 2.83 -19.92 26.38
C SER A 509 1.99 -20.20 27.65
N GLN A 510 0.67 -19.96 27.61
CA GLN A 510 -0.24 -20.31 28.70
C GLN A 510 -0.63 -21.80 28.68
N ARG A 511 -0.36 -22.46 27.57
CA ARG A 511 -0.39 -23.92 27.43
C ARG A 511 0.71 -24.41 26.50
N MET A 512 1.09 -25.65 26.64
CA MET A 512 2.03 -26.29 25.73
C MET A 512 1.33 -26.65 24.40
N PRO A 513 2.07 -26.58 23.26
CA PRO A 513 1.62 -27.13 22.01
C PRO A 513 1.30 -28.62 22.12
N GLU A 514 0.30 -29.07 21.38
CA GLU A 514 -0.08 -30.49 21.35
C GLU A 514 0.92 -31.33 20.56
N ILE A 515 1.20 -32.52 21.10
CA ILE A 515 2.03 -33.56 20.47
C ILE A 515 1.20 -34.84 20.40
N ASP A 516 1.26 -35.51 19.25
CA ASP A 516 0.65 -36.79 19.02
C ASP A 516 1.73 -37.86 18.77
N ALA A 517 2.13 -38.55 19.83
CA ALA A 517 3.15 -39.59 19.75
C ALA A 517 2.76 -40.79 18.88
N GLY A 518 1.48 -40.91 18.52
CA GLY A 518 1.00 -41.98 17.60
C GLY A 518 1.27 -41.68 16.13
N ARG A 519 1.64 -40.46 15.77
CA ARG A 519 2.05 -40.11 14.40
C ARG A 519 3.49 -40.52 14.16
N CYS A 520 3.68 -41.64 13.45
CA CYS A 520 4.99 -42.17 13.11
C CYS A 520 5.38 -41.76 11.69
N ARG A 521 6.67 -41.48 11.47
CA ARG A 521 7.21 -41.30 10.12
C ARG A 521 7.07 -42.57 9.28
N LYS A 522 6.90 -42.41 7.97
CA LYS A 522 6.78 -43.50 6.99
C LYS A 522 8.07 -43.68 6.17
N GLY A 523 8.80 -42.57 5.93
CA GLY A 523 10.02 -42.55 5.15
C GLY A 523 11.29 -42.80 5.97
N ASP A 524 12.40 -42.99 5.26
CA ASP A 524 13.74 -43.04 5.86
C ASP A 524 14.57 -41.83 5.37
N TYR A 525 15.10 -41.08 6.29
CA TYR A 525 15.80 -39.82 6.06
C TYR A 525 17.20 -39.81 6.70
N GLY A 526 17.74 -40.99 7.05
CA GLY A 526 19.05 -41.17 7.62
C GLY A 526 19.20 -40.38 8.95
N ASP A 527 20.21 -39.52 9.05
CA ASP A 527 20.51 -38.73 10.26
C ASP A 527 19.38 -37.80 10.68
N PHE A 528 18.46 -37.48 9.76
CA PHE A 528 17.30 -36.59 10.00
C PHE A 528 16.05 -37.34 10.50
N ASN A 529 16.10 -38.64 10.67
CA ASN A 529 14.96 -39.45 11.09
C ASN A 529 14.30 -38.95 12.37
N THR A 530 15.09 -38.61 13.39
CA THR A 530 14.58 -38.11 14.68
C THR A 530 13.92 -36.74 14.51
N LEU A 531 14.50 -35.88 13.69
CA LEU A 531 13.97 -34.53 13.42
C LEU A 531 12.59 -34.64 12.74
N VAL A 532 12.49 -35.46 11.67
CA VAL A 532 11.26 -35.66 10.90
C VAL A 532 10.17 -36.32 11.75
N GLU A 533 10.52 -37.30 12.56
CA GLU A 533 9.60 -37.96 13.50
C GLU A 533 8.98 -36.94 14.47
N ARG A 534 9.81 -36.13 15.12
CA ARG A 534 9.36 -35.12 16.07
C ARG A 534 8.52 -34.02 15.39
N ALA A 535 8.90 -33.61 14.20
CA ALA A 535 8.12 -32.64 13.42
C ALA A 535 6.73 -33.20 13.07
N LYS A 536 6.66 -34.46 12.66
CA LYS A 536 5.40 -35.15 12.35
C LYS A 536 4.50 -35.35 13.56
N GLN A 537 5.07 -35.57 14.72
CA GLN A 537 4.35 -35.73 15.99
C GLN A 537 3.78 -34.38 16.50
N ALA A 538 4.38 -33.26 16.14
CA ALA A 538 3.86 -31.94 16.51
C ALA A 538 2.53 -31.64 15.79
N ARG A 539 1.51 -31.29 16.55
CA ARG A 539 0.18 -30.95 16.01
C ARG A 539 -0.02 -29.48 15.72
N GLU A 540 0.65 -28.62 16.46
CA GLU A 540 0.40 -27.18 16.42
C GLU A 540 1.64 -26.34 16.14
N LEU A 541 2.77 -26.63 16.78
CA LEU A 541 4.01 -25.88 16.65
C LEU A 541 5.22 -26.76 16.84
N PHE A 542 6.21 -26.62 15.95
CA PHE A 542 7.52 -27.26 16.08
C PHE A 542 8.64 -26.27 15.70
N LEU A 543 9.63 -26.11 16.55
CA LEU A 543 10.75 -25.23 16.32
C LEU A 543 12.01 -26.02 15.98
N VAL A 544 12.60 -25.72 14.82
CA VAL A 544 13.88 -26.28 14.39
C VAL A 544 14.97 -25.24 14.54
N ILE A 545 15.90 -25.48 15.45
CA ILE A 545 17.04 -24.59 15.69
C ILE A 545 18.30 -25.28 15.17
N GLY A 546 19.05 -24.59 14.33
CA GLY A 546 20.31 -25.08 13.81
C GLY A 546 21.23 -23.94 13.38
N PRO A 547 22.53 -23.99 13.68
CA PRO A 547 23.51 -23.01 13.19
C PRO A 547 23.54 -22.91 11.65
N PRO A 548 24.11 -21.85 11.07
CA PRO A 548 24.36 -21.79 9.64
C PRO A 548 25.16 -22.98 9.14
N GLY A 549 24.85 -23.50 7.96
CA GLY A 549 25.55 -24.64 7.34
C GLY A 549 25.14 -26.04 7.84
N THR A 550 24.21 -26.15 8.81
CA THR A 550 23.73 -27.46 9.32
C THR A 550 22.70 -28.15 8.42
N GLY A 551 22.36 -27.58 7.27
CA GLY A 551 21.44 -28.17 6.31
C GLY A 551 19.95 -27.99 6.66
N LYS A 552 19.58 -26.97 7.45
CA LYS A 552 18.17 -26.73 7.81
C LYS A 552 17.27 -26.67 6.58
N THR A 553 17.60 -25.83 5.60
CA THR A 553 16.81 -25.67 4.36
C THR A 553 17.01 -26.85 3.41
N SER A 554 18.26 -27.28 3.20
CA SER A 554 18.61 -28.28 2.19
C SER A 554 18.19 -29.70 2.55
N PHE A 555 18.13 -30.03 3.83
CA PHE A 555 17.78 -31.39 4.31
C PHE A 555 16.64 -31.37 5.33
N GLY A 556 16.70 -30.55 6.36
CA GLY A 556 15.69 -30.52 7.43
C GLY A 556 14.31 -30.21 6.89
N LEU A 557 14.14 -29.07 6.25
CA LEU A 557 12.88 -28.62 5.65
C LEU A 557 12.39 -29.60 4.59
N LEU A 558 13.26 -29.99 3.65
CA LEU A 558 12.88 -30.90 2.56
C LEU A 558 12.45 -32.27 3.05
N ASN A 559 13.10 -32.84 4.06
CA ASN A 559 12.74 -34.16 4.57
C ASN A 559 11.42 -34.13 5.34
N ILE A 560 11.14 -33.06 6.11
CA ILE A 560 9.83 -32.84 6.73
C ILE A 560 8.76 -32.73 5.64
N LEU A 561 9.00 -31.92 4.61
CA LEU A 561 8.09 -31.76 3.48
C LEU A 561 7.81 -33.08 2.77
N ARG A 562 8.86 -33.86 2.48
CA ARG A 562 8.73 -35.17 1.79
C ARG A 562 7.93 -36.14 2.62
N GLU A 563 8.16 -36.20 3.91
CA GLU A 563 7.40 -37.06 4.83
C GLU A 563 5.92 -36.71 4.83
N GLU A 564 5.58 -35.42 4.94
CA GLU A 564 4.19 -34.99 4.94
C GLU A 564 3.51 -35.19 3.57
N LEU A 565 4.25 -35.12 2.46
CA LEU A 565 3.75 -35.41 1.13
C LEU A 565 3.49 -36.89 0.89
N LEU A 566 3.92 -37.83 1.77
CA LEU A 566 3.51 -39.24 1.74
C LEU A 566 2.05 -39.42 2.13
N GLU A 567 1.44 -38.48 2.82
CA GLU A 567 0.00 -38.43 3.03
C GLU A 567 -0.68 -37.90 1.76
N ALA A 568 -1.73 -38.59 1.27
CA ALA A 568 -2.29 -38.32 -0.07
C ALA A 568 -2.83 -36.88 -0.24
N ASP A 569 -3.50 -36.36 0.79
CA ASP A 569 -4.26 -35.11 0.70
C ASP A 569 -3.59 -33.91 1.43
N THR A 570 -2.35 -34.08 1.89
CA THR A 570 -1.65 -33.04 2.64
C THR A 570 -1.33 -31.82 1.76
N SER A 571 -1.63 -30.66 2.28
CA SER A 571 -1.42 -29.35 1.66
C SER A 571 -0.44 -28.53 2.50
N ILE A 572 0.64 -28.06 1.88
CA ILE A 572 1.78 -27.46 2.57
C ILE A 572 2.02 -26.04 2.06
N LEU A 573 2.22 -25.13 3.01
CA LEU A 573 2.60 -23.74 2.76
C LEU A 573 4.06 -23.55 3.14
N LEU A 574 4.89 -23.12 2.20
CA LEU A 574 6.30 -22.81 2.41
C LEU A 574 6.53 -21.30 2.39
N LEU A 575 7.07 -20.78 3.47
CA LEU A 575 7.26 -19.35 3.66
C LEU A 575 8.72 -19.03 3.97
N SER A 576 9.16 -17.86 3.51
CA SER A 576 10.39 -17.23 4.00
C SER A 576 10.26 -15.70 3.98
N TYR A 577 11.25 -15.00 4.53
CA TYR A 577 11.24 -13.54 4.60
C TYR A 577 11.53 -12.89 3.24
N THR A 578 12.51 -13.40 2.50
CA THR A 578 12.98 -12.80 1.24
C THR A 578 12.59 -13.60 0.01
N ASN A 579 12.44 -12.94 -1.13
CA ASN A 579 12.20 -13.59 -2.42
C ASN A 579 13.34 -14.57 -2.77
N ARG A 580 14.59 -14.21 -2.51
CA ARG A 580 15.76 -15.07 -2.76
C ARG A 580 15.68 -16.39 -1.97
N ALA A 581 15.31 -16.32 -0.68
CA ALA A 581 15.18 -17.52 0.13
C ALA A 581 14.01 -18.40 -0.34
N VAL A 582 12.91 -17.81 -0.77
CA VAL A 582 11.80 -18.59 -1.38
C VAL A 582 12.23 -19.21 -2.71
N ASP A 583 13.01 -18.51 -3.53
CA ASP A 583 13.51 -19.05 -4.80
C ASP A 583 14.51 -20.19 -4.58
N GLU A 584 15.31 -20.15 -3.50
CA GLU A 584 16.17 -21.27 -3.07
C GLU A 584 15.32 -22.50 -2.69
N ILE A 585 14.23 -22.32 -1.95
CA ILE A 585 13.27 -23.40 -1.67
C ILE A 585 12.68 -23.93 -2.99
N CYS A 586 12.26 -23.06 -3.90
CA CYS A 586 11.73 -23.44 -5.22
C CYS A 586 12.73 -24.26 -6.04
N SER A 587 14.04 -23.93 -5.98
CA SER A 587 15.11 -24.70 -6.60
C SER A 587 15.10 -26.15 -6.09
N LYS A 588 15.07 -26.31 -4.78
CA LYS A 588 15.08 -27.64 -4.14
C LYS A 588 13.83 -28.46 -4.47
N LEU A 589 12.66 -27.84 -4.52
CA LEU A 589 11.43 -28.49 -4.95
C LEU A 589 11.54 -29.00 -6.39
N LYS A 590 12.05 -28.17 -7.29
CA LYS A 590 12.24 -28.51 -8.71
C LYS A 590 13.26 -29.66 -8.88
N GLU A 591 14.38 -29.62 -8.15
CA GLU A 591 15.37 -30.71 -8.13
C GLU A 591 14.74 -32.05 -7.70
N GLN A 592 13.75 -32.01 -6.81
CA GLN A 592 13.03 -33.23 -6.32
C GLN A 592 11.81 -33.58 -7.16
N GLY A 593 11.50 -32.87 -8.24
CA GLY A 593 10.33 -33.11 -9.07
C GLY A 593 8.98 -32.79 -8.38
N ILE A 594 8.99 -31.96 -7.33
CA ILE A 594 7.79 -31.57 -6.58
C ILE A 594 7.16 -30.36 -7.26
N ASP A 595 5.90 -30.49 -7.70
CA ASP A 595 5.16 -29.36 -8.28
C ASP A 595 4.68 -28.40 -7.19
N PHE A 596 4.68 -27.11 -7.52
CA PHE A 596 4.29 -26.05 -6.57
C PHE A 596 3.70 -24.83 -7.29
N ILE A 597 2.95 -24.02 -6.54
CA ILE A 597 2.54 -22.68 -6.93
C ILE A 597 3.38 -21.64 -6.17
N ARG A 598 3.95 -20.68 -6.90
CA ARG A 598 4.66 -19.53 -6.35
C ARG A 598 3.73 -18.32 -6.33
N ILE A 599 3.48 -17.71 -5.17
CA ILE A 599 2.76 -16.44 -5.04
C ILE A 599 3.79 -15.30 -5.00
N GLY A 600 3.69 -14.39 -5.94
CA GLY A 600 4.59 -13.26 -6.13
C GLY A 600 4.48 -12.68 -7.53
N SER A 601 5.30 -11.66 -7.84
CA SER A 601 5.39 -11.04 -9.17
C SER A 601 6.54 -11.63 -9.99
N GLU A 602 6.50 -11.43 -11.30
CA GLU A 602 7.60 -11.85 -12.20
C GLU A 602 8.90 -11.11 -11.91
N ILE A 603 8.83 -9.83 -11.49
CA ILE A 603 10.01 -9.02 -11.16
C ILE A 603 10.72 -9.53 -9.89
N SER A 604 9.95 -10.04 -8.93
CA SER A 604 10.45 -10.52 -7.63
C SER A 604 10.75 -12.01 -7.56
N CYS A 605 10.67 -12.71 -8.69
CA CYS A 605 10.84 -14.16 -8.80
C CYS A 605 11.88 -14.48 -9.87
N ASP A 606 12.78 -15.44 -9.59
CA ASP A 606 13.73 -15.89 -10.61
C ASP A 606 12.98 -16.47 -11.83
N LYS A 607 13.49 -16.12 -13.04
CA LYS A 607 12.92 -16.53 -14.33
C LYS A 607 12.71 -18.05 -14.43
N ALA A 608 13.55 -18.84 -13.76
CA ALA A 608 13.44 -20.30 -13.73
C ALA A 608 12.12 -20.81 -13.14
N TYR A 609 11.42 -19.96 -12.33
CA TYR A 609 10.16 -20.33 -11.64
C TYR A 609 8.95 -19.55 -12.14
N HIS A 610 9.08 -18.72 -13.19
CA HIS A 610 7.95 -17.98 -13.76
C HIS A 610 6.79 -18.89 -14.14
N ALA A 611 7.05 -20.08 -14.69
CA ALA A 611 6.01 -21.07 -15.00
C ALA A 611 5.20 -21.54 -13.76
N ASN A 612 5.78 -21.44 -12.57
CA ASN A 612 5.15 -21.81 -11.31
C ASN A 612 4.38 -20.66 -10.65
N LEU A 613 4.53 -19.41 -11.12
CA LEU A 613 3.74 -18.29 -10.63
C LEU A 613 2.25 -18.55 -10.79
N LEU A 614 1.45 -18.21 -9.78
CA LEU A 614 0.00 -18.41 -9.80
C LEU A 614 -0.62 -17.86 -11.10
N ARG A 615 -0.27 -16.62 -11.49
CA ARG A 615 -0.75 -16.00 -12.71
C ARG A 615 -0.58 -16.88 -13.95
N ASN A 616 0.58 -17.57 -14.07
CA ASN A 616 0.90 -18.41 -15.20
C ASN A 616 0.24 -19.79 -15.09
N LYS A 617 0.16 -20.38 -13.88
CA LYS A 617 -0.57 -21.62 -13.62
C LYS A 617 -2.06 -21.54 -13.96
N ILE A 618 -2.69 -20.38 -13.75
CA ILE A 618 -4.11 -20.16 -14.03
C ILE A 618 -4.38 -19.59 -15.45
N GLN A 619 -3.38 -19.53 -16.31
CA GLN A 619 -3.51 -18.90 -17.64
C GLN A 619 -4.63 -19.53 -18.50
N GLN A 620 -4.88 -20.82 -18.33
CA GLN A 620 -5.94 -21.55 -19.04
C GLN A 620 -7.30 -21.52 -18.33
N CYS A 621 -7.35 -21.05 -17.08
CA CYS A 621 -8.59 -20.95 -16.33
C CYS A 621 -9.51 -19.85 -16.91
N ARG A 622 -10.79 -20.19 -17.09
CA ARG A 622 -11.82 -19.29 -17.62
C ARG A 622 -12.88 -18.90 -16.60
N THR A 623 -12.88 -19.53 -15.44
CA THR A 623 -13.85 -19.33 -14.37
C THR A 623 -13.17 -19.26 -13.01
N GLY A 624 -13.82 -18.61 -12.03
CA GLY A 624 -13.36 -18.58 -10.64
C GLY A 624 -13.25 -19.96 -10.04
N ASP A 625 -14.18 -20.88 -10.34
CA ASP A 625 -14.17 -22.26 -9.88
C ASP A 625 -12.94 -23.04 -10.39
N ALA A 626 -12.53 -22.79 -11.65
CA ALA A 626 -11.32 -23.42 -12.19
C ALA A 626 -10.06 -22.90 -11.48
N VAL A 627 -10.00 -21.62 -11.14
CA VAL A 627 -8.89 -21.06 -10.35
C VAL A 627 -8.91 -21.59 -8.93
N ALA A 628 -10.08 -21.65 -8.29
CA ALA A 628 -10.22 -22.25 -6.96
C ALA A 628 -9.78 -23.72 -6.96
N GLY A 629 -10.16 -24.48 -8.00
CA GLY A 629 -9.70 -25.87 -8.21
C GLY A 629 -8.19 -25.95 -8.29
N THR A 630 -7.55 -25.14 -9.17
CA THR A 630 -6.08 -25.11 -9.31
C THR A 630 -5.38 -24.83 -7.97
N LEU A 631 -5.90 -23.87 -7.18
CA LEU A 631 -5.36 -23.55 -5.87
C LEU A 631 -5.57 -24.69 -4.86
N LYS A 632 -6.76 -25.30 -4.84
CA LYS A 632 -7.08 -26.42 -3.93
C LYS A 632 -6.26 -27.67 -4.22
N ASP A 633 -6.07 -27.98 -5.50
CA ASP A 633 -5.35 -29.17 -5.96
C ASP A 633 -3.82 -29.06 -5.78
N ALA A 634 -3.28 -27.84 -5.72
CA ALA A 634 -1.86 -27.61 -5.48
C ALA A 634 -1.46 -28.07 -4.08
N ARG A 635 -0.61 -29.08 -3.99
CA ARG A 635 -0.14 -29.62 -2.70
C ARG A 635 0.88 -28.74 -2.00
N VAL A 636 1.65 -27.96 -2.76
CA VAL A 636 2.69 -27.08 -2.23
C VAL A 636 2.48 -25.66 -2.76
N VAL A 637 2.45 -24.69 -1.87
CA VAL A 637 2.40 -23.27 -2.19
C VAL A 637 3.58 -22.56 -1.53
N CYS A 638 4.32 -21.76 -2.30
CA CYS A 638 5.49 -21.03 -1.84
C CYS A 638 5.22 -19.51 -1.90
N ALA A 639 5.59 -18.79 -0.87
CA ALA A 639 5.43 -17.32 -0.83
C ALA A 639 6.44 -16.67 0.13
N THR A 640 6.67 -15.36 -0.03
CA THR A 640 7.20 -14.56 1.08
C THR A 640 6.07 -14.26 2.07
N THR A 641 6.42 -14.02 3.34
CA THR A 641 5.44 -13.59 4.35
C THR A 641 4.73 -12.32 3.95
N ALA A 642 5.43 -11.36 3.34
CA ALA A 642 4.84 -10.11 2.84
C ALA A 642 3.85 -10.36 1.68
N ALA A 643 4.21 -11.20 0.71
CA ALA A 643 3.32 -11.55 -0.41
C ALA A 643 2.06 -12.27 0.08
N LEU A 644 2.18 -13.14 1.08
CA LEU A 644 1.03 -13.85 1.62
C LEU A 644 0.14 -12.96 2.48
N ASN A 645 0.71 -12.06 3.30
CA ASN A 645 -0.06 -11.08 4.06
C ASN A 645 -0.88 -10.15 3.14
N SER A 646 -0.35 -9.83 1.95
CA SER A 646 -1.11 -9.11 0.91
C SER A 646 -2.19 -9.98 0.24
N ASN A 647 -2.10 -11.29 0.37
CA ASN A 647 -3.00 -12.28 -0.22
C ASN A 647 -3.66 -13.18 0.84
N VAL A 648 -3.92 -12.67 2.03
CA VAL A 648 -4.49 -13.41 3.17
C VAL A 648 -5.83 -14.10 2.82
N ASN A 649 -6.55 -13.59 1.83
CA ASN A 649 -7.76 -14.21 1.28
C ASN A 649 -7.53 -15.62 0.69
N LEU A 650 -6.29 -16.04 0.46
CA LEU A 650 -5.96 -17.41 0.08
C LEU A 650 -6.50 -18.42 1.10
N PHE A 651 -6.45 -18.09 2.39
CA PHE A 651 -6.96 -18.97 3.47
C PHE A 651 -8.47 -19.16 3.45
N LYS A 652 -9.23 -18.32 2.74
CA LYS A 652 -10.66 -18.54 2.47
C LYS A 652 -10.91 -19.55 1.33
N ILE A 653 -9.93 -19.73 0.44
CA ILE A 653 -10.02 -20.63 -0.72
C ILE A 653 -9.46 -22.00 -0.38
N LYS A 654 -8.32 -22.02 0.33
CA LYS A 654 -7.53 -23.22 0.58
C LYS A 654 -7.11 -23.30 2.04
N ARG A 655 -7.31 -24.49 2.62
CA ARG A 655 -6.75 -24.87 3.91
C ARG A 655 -5.37 -25.49 3.71
N PHE A 656 -4.45 -25.21 4.63
CA PHE A 656 -3.14 -25.85 4.70
C PHE A 656 -3.05 -26.68 5.97
N ASP A 657 -2.51 -27.90 5.83
CA ASP A 657 -2.29 -28.84 6.95
C ASP A 657 -0.99 -28.56 7.67
N LEU A 658 -0.02 -27.98 6.96
CA LEU A 658 1.29 -27.62 7.47
C LEU A 658 1.75 -26.30 6.86
N ALA A 659 2.27 -25.40 7.68
CA ALA A 659 3.07 -24.25 7.25
C ALA A 659 4.52 -24.43 7.73
N ILE A 660 5.47 -24.33 6.82
CA ILE A 660 6.91 -24.34 7.14
C ILE A 660 7.46 -22.94 6.86
N VAL A 661 8.04 -22.33 7.87
CA VAL A 661 8.62 -20.99 7.78
C VAL A 661 10.13 -21.11 7.90
N ASP A 662 10.84 -20.89 6.80
CA ASP A 662 12.30 -20.85 6.79
C ASP A 662 12.80 -19.46 7.18
N GLU A 663 13.94 -19.41 7.86
CA GLU A 663 14.54 -18.17 8.41
C GLU A 663 13.55 -17.35 9.28
N ALA A 664 12.73 -18.05 10.08
CA ALA A 664 11.70 -17.42 10.92
C ALA A 664 12.23 -16.37 11.90
N SER A 665 13.52 -16.46 12.28
CA SER A 665 14.18 -15.48 13.15
C SER A 665 14.34 -14.08 12.54
N GLN A 666 14.20 -13.96 11.21
CA GLN A 666 14.24 -12.69 10.49
C GLN A 666 12.86 -12.01 10.40
N ILE A 667 11.80 -12.71 10.79
CA ILE A 667 10.42 -12.26 10.62
C ILE A 667 9.91 -11.67 11.92
N LEU A 668 9.39 -10.45 11.87
CA LEU A 668 8.72 -9.85 13.02
C LEU A 668 7.47 -10.66 13.39
N GLU A 669 7.29 -10.92 14.66
CA GLU A 669 6.18 -11.74 15.19
C GLU A 669 4.79 -11.29 14.70
N PRO A 670 4.44 -10.00 14.60
CA PRO A 670 3.15 -9.57 14.05
C PRO A 670 2.88 -10.02 12.61
N HIS A 671 3.91 -10.18 11.78
CA HIS A 671 3.74 -10.76 10.43
C HIS A 671 3.32 -12.23 10.49
N LEU A 672 3.92 -13.00 11.39
CA LEU A 672 3.54 -14.40 11.60
C LEU A 672 2.15 -14.51 12.23
N LEU A 673 1.82 -13.66 13.20
CA LEU A 673 0.50 -13.63 13.83
C LEU A 673 -0.61 -13.40 12.79
N GLY A 674 -0.39 -12.50 11.82
CA GLY A 674 -1.32 -12.26 10.72
C GLY A 674 -1.64 -13.53 9.90
N LEU A 675 -0.66 -14.43 9.77
CA LEU A 675 -0.81 -15.69 9.04
C LEU A 675 -1.35 -16.81 9.94
N MET A 676 -0.80 -16.97 11.14
CA MET A 676 -1.20 -18.02 12.10
C MET A 676 -2.62 -17.82 12.65
N CYS A 677 -3.10 -16.58 12.68
CA CYS A 677 -4.42 -16.20 13.18
C CYS A 677 -5.37 -15.76 12.06
N ALA A 678 -5.00 -15.94 10.79
CA ALA A 678 -5.87 -15.61 9.67
C ALA A 678 -7.19 -16.37 9.75
N PRO A 679 -8.34 -15.69 9.54
CA PRO A 679 -9.63 -16.36 9.53
C PRO A 679 -9.70 -17.33 8.34
N SER A 680 -9.89 -18.62 8.61
CA SER A 680 -10.20 -19.63 7.61
C SER A 680 -11.69 -19.61 7.29
N GLY A 681 -12.07 -19.91 6.05
CA GLY A 681 -13.46 -19.88 5.61
C GLY A 681 -14.38 -20.93 6.28
N ASP A 682 -13.81 -21.95 6.92
CA ASP A 682 -14.53 -22.93 7.74
C ASP A 682 -14.12 -22.76 9.20
N VAL A 683 -15.09 -22.39 10.03
CA VAL A 683 -14.90 -22.09 11.47
C VAL A 683 -14.45 -23.31 12.28
N ASP A 684 -14.68 -24.51 11.76
CA ASP A 684 -14.33 -25.79 12.42
C ASP A 684 -12.96 -26.34 12.05
N ALA A 685 -12.22 -25.67 11.20
CA ALA A 685 -10.98 -26.19 10.62
C ALA A 685 -9.72 -25.54 11.24
N VAL A 686 -9.67 -25.46 12.54
CA VAL A 686 -8.46 -25.17 13.30
C VAL A 686 -8.04 -26.40 14.05
N SER A 687 -7.44 -27.33 13.34
CA SER A 687 -6.64 -28.39 13.97
C SER A 687 -5.18 -28.14 13.63
#